data_71d57b4f5f58df431987aba8dccf95da
#
_entry.id   71d57b4f5f58df431987aba8dccf95da
#
_cell.length_a   1.000
_cell.length_b   1.000
_cell.length_c   1.000
_cell.angle_alpha   90.00
_cell.angle_beta   90.00
_cell.angle_gamma   90.00
#
_symmetry.space_group_name_H-M   'P 1'
#
loop_
_entity.id
_entity.type
_entity.pdbx_description
1 polymer ?
#
loop_
_entity_poly.entity_id
_entity_poly.type
_entity_poly.pdbx_seq_one_letter_code
_entity_poly.pdbx_strand_id
1 'polypeptide(L)'
;MAQDNRPRGRKRNVAGQGTGVHVHGEGLGTGPVGGSGGSGKGSGSGGGQRNGRGMGGLPLIVVLLIALLGGGGSSGGYSSTGNNWNVDETYTSSSGDENFNHTSSSYGGNGTLSTGWNNGDASQTEVDTTVATGSREKFTTIKGNGADDVTIMVYLCGTDLESRSGMGTSDLQEMASANLGKKINLLVYTGGCSSWRNNVVSSKVNQVYQVVDGGVKCLVKDAGNAPMTDPNNLASYIQWCAKNYPANRYELILWDHGGGSVSGYGYDEKYKNSGSMTLSGIKSALESGGVKFDFVGFDACLMATAETALMLDDYADYMVASEETEPGVGWYYTDWLTALGKNTSMPTVEIGQRIVDSFVTVCARKCQGQKTTLAVIDLAEVANTVPEKVSGFSKAVSSAISDKNYQQIAQARSQAREFAASTRIDQVDLVHLAENTGLKEGKELAAAIRNAVKYNRTSTNMSNAYGLSIYFPYRSSAKYVDSMSKTYGEIGMDEDYTKCIRQFASLQVSGQAAGGGTGSPYDTLFGDYAGQFSGMDSTGSSELIGALLSSFLGGDYSSVSGLSSSGSSFLSDRALSEQDTVEYLQDHHFDATQLAWVQENGQDKIKLSEEQWSMVTDLELNTFFDTGKGYADLGLDNVYDFDEEGNLIADEGKVWISINNQPVAYYHLDTLDDGTNYTITGRVPCLVNGELANLLLVFDNENEKGYVAGIMTDYSQDEYINVVGKTAEDLQPGDIIQPICDLYTYDGAYQDSYKMGNEIEIENSALELTISDTILGEGNSLVTYRFTDMYGANHWTETLKR
;
A
#
# COMPACT_ATOMS: atom_id res chain seq x y z
N MET A 1 -20.96 -22.85 -18.44
CA MET A 1 -20.28 -23.41 -17.29
C MET A 1 -20.62 -22.45 -16.16
N ALA A 2 -21.10 -22.92 -15.03
CA ALA A 2 -21.25 -22.04 -13.87
C ALA A 2 -19.86 -21.46 -13.55
N GLN A 3 -19.79 -20.17 -13.35
CA GLN A 3 -18.55 -19.50 -12.96
C GLN A 3 -18.18 -20.06 -11.58
N ASP A 4 -16.99 -20.60 -11.43
CA ASP A 4 -16.53 -21.10 -10.14
C ASP A 4 -16.30 -19.89 -9.23
N ASN A 5 -17.12 -19.71 -8.22
CA ASN A 5 -17.10 -18.56 -7.31
C ASN A 5 -16.07 -18.72 -6.18
N ARG A 6 -15.24 -19.77 -6.22
CA ARG A 6 -14.26 -20.02 -5.18
C ARG A 6 -13.06 -19.10 -5.36
N PRO A 7 -12.43 -18.62 -4.25
CA PRO A 7 -11.22 -17.85 -4.33
C PRO A 7 -10.11 -18.61 -5.09
N ARG A 8 -9.26 -17.90 -5.82
CA ARG A 8 -8.11 -18.48 -6.50
C ARG A 8 -7.00 -18.75 -5.52
N GLY A 9 -6.53 -20.00 -5.47
CA GLY A 9 -5.37 -20.41 -4.69
C GLY A 9 -4.07 -20.42 -5.47
N ARG A 10 -2.96 -20.28 -4.74
CA ARG A 10 -1.62 -20.52 -5.22
C ARG A 10 -1.40 -22.03 -5.47
N LYS A 11 -0.66 -22.37 -6.52
CA LYS A 11 -0.25 -23.75 -6.76
C LYS A 11 1.07 -24.06 -6.06
N ARG A 12 1.14 -25.18 -5.36
CA ARG A 12 2.38 -25.67 -4.75
C ARG A 12 3.39 -26.12 -5.80
N ASN A 13 4.66 -25.73 -5.56
CA ASN A 13 5.82 -26.20 -6.30
C ASN A 13 6.76 -26.97 -5.34
N VAL A 14 6.46 -28.26 -5.12
CA VAL A 14 7.17 -29.06 -4.12
C VAL A 14 8.55 -29.47 -4.61
N ALA A 15 9.61 -28.91 -4.00
CA ALA A 15 11.01 -29.16 -4.36
C ALA A 15 11.66 -30.33 -3.59
N GLY A 16 10.94 -30.96 -2.66
CA GLY A 16 11.40 -32.10 -1.86
C GLY A 16 11.60 -31.74 -0.38
N GLN A 17 12.63 -32.33 0.26
CA GLN A 17 12.90 -32.14 1.67
C GLN A 17 13.47 -30.73 1.93
N GLY A 18 12.85 -29.99 2.81
CA GLY A 18 13.35 -28.71 3.33
C GLY A 18 14.40 -28.91 4.45
N THR A 19 14.97 -27.82 4.93
CA THR A 19 15.91 -27.81 6.06
C THR A 19 15.23 -28.10 7.41
N GLY A 20 13.89 -28.14 7.43
CA GLY A 20 13.06 -28.26 8.63
C GLY A 20 12.77 -26.90 9.29
N VAL A 21 11.80 -26.91 10.21
CA VAL A 21 11.42 -25.72 10.97
C VAL A 21 12.32 -25.61 12.22
N HIS A 22 13.16 -24.61 12.24
CA HIS A 22 14.08 -24.36 13.34
C HIS A 22 13.88 -22.95 13.89
N VAL A 23 13.48 -22.87 15.16
CA VAL A 23 13.29 -21.61 15.88
C VAL A 23 14.39 -21.48 16.92
N HIS A 24 15.10 -20.33 16.93
CA HIS A 24 16.28 -20.16 17.78
C HIS A 24 16.48 -18.72 18.27
N GLY A 25 17.47 -18.52 19.15
CA GLY A 25 17.77 -17.23 19.74
C GLY A 25 16.90 -16.92 20.95
N GLU A 26 16.95 -15.67 21.37
CA GLU A 26 16.06 -15.06 22.38
C GLU A 26 14.90 -14.39 21.67
N GLY A 27 13.79 -14.16 22.37
CA GLY A 27 12.66 -13.42 21.85
C GLY A 27 13.06 -12.00 21.43
N LEU A 28 12.52 -11.54 20.31
CA LEU A 28 12.91 -10.27 19.68
C LEU A 28 12.22 -9.06 20.31
N GLY A 29 11.12 -9.30 21.07
CA GLY A 29 10.33 -8.22 21.69
C GLY A 29 9.59 -7.34 20.69
N THR A 30 9.44 -7.79 19.45
CA THR A 30 8.76 -7.04 18.37
C THR A 30 7.25 -7.01 18.52
N GLY A 31 6.67 -7.85 19.41
CA GLY A 31 5.26 -8.19 19.34
C GLY A 31 4.98 -9.15 18.17
N PRO A 32 3.73 -9.60 18.00
CA PRO A 32 3.36 -10.52 16.94
C PRO A 32 3.65 -9.95 15.54
N VAL A 33 4.40 -10.68 14.73
CA VAL A 33 4.69 -10.34 13.33
C VAL A 33 3.72 -10.99 12.35
N GLY A 34 2.94 -12.00 12.84
CA GLY A 34 1.91 -12.69 12.09
C GLY A 34 0.65 -11.88 11.85
N GLY A 35 0.39 -10.85 12.63
CA GLY A 35 -0.75 -9.98 12.42
C GLY A 35 -0.69 -9.33 11.04
N SER A 36 -1.77 -9.42 10.26
CA SER A 36 -1.95 -8.60 9.08
C SER A 36 -2.02 -7.13 9.53
N GLY A 37 -0.87 -6.42 9.53
CA GLY A 37 -0.68 -4.98 9.70
C GLY A 37 -1.74 -4.13 10.40
N GLY A 38 -2.26 -4.56 11.54
CA GLY A 38 -3.19 -3.81 12.34
C GLY A 38 -2.91 -4.06 13.81
N SER A 39 -2.51 -3.05 14.54
CA SER A 39 -2.22 -3.07 15.97
C SER A 39 -3.44 -3.50 16.79
N GLY A 40 -3.69 -4.78 16.86
CA GLY A 40 -4.60 -5.36 17.86
C GLY A 40 -3.85 -5.49 19.17
N LYS A 41 -3.90 -4.50 20.04
CA LYS A 41 -3.57 -4.69 21.46
C LYS A 41 -4.57 -5.70 22.03
N GLY A 42 -4.15 -6.96 22.14
CA GLY A 42 -4.88 -7.94 22.94
C GLY A 42 -5.00 -7.42 24.37
N SER A 43 -6.19 -6.97 24.76
CA SER A 43 -6.51 -6.64 26.14
C SER A 43 -6.66 -7.94 26.94
N GLY A 44 -5.55 -8.47 27.41
CA GLY A 44 -5.56 -9.49 28.45
C GLY A 44 -6.07 -8.88 29.77
N SER A 45 -7.33 -9.09 30.09
CA SER A 45 -7.88 -8.80 31.40
C SER A 45 -7.46 -9.90 32.39
N GLY A 46 -6.40 -9.65 33.14
CA GLY A 46 -6.01 -10.45 34.30
C GLY A 46 -5.86 -9.55 35.50
N GLY A 47 -6.89 -9.49 36.35
CA GLY A 47 -6.88 -8.73 37.57
C GLY A 47 -5.84 -9.23 38.58
N GLY A 48 -5.07 -8.30 39.12
CA GLY A 48 -4.11 -8.56 40.17
C GLY A 48 -3.61 -7.24 40.75
N GLN A 49 -4.35 -6.67 41.74
CA GLN A 49 -3.86 -5.52 42.53
C GLN A 49 -2.53 -5.85 43.16
N ARG A 50 -1.51 -5.05 42.97
CA ARG A 50 -0.42 -4.81 43.91
C ARG A 50 0.03 -3.36 43.86
N ASN A 51 -0.19 -2.68 44.98
CA ASN A 51 0.37 -1.39 45.33
C ASN A 51 1.89 -1.42 45.37
N GLY A 52 2.55 -0.36 44.91
CA GLY A 52 3.94 -0.11 45.24
C GLY A 52 4.60 0.96 44.39
N ARG A 53 4.51 2.17 44.84
CA ARG A 53 5.44 3.30 44.75
C ARG A 53 6.48 3.32 43.61
N GLY A 54 6.47 4.46 42.94
CA GLY A 54 7.30 4.91 41.89
C GLY A 54 8.80 4.95 42.19
N MET A 55 9.51 4.95 41.07
CA MET A 55 10.66 5.82 40.86
C MET A 55 10.96 5.81 39.37
N GLY A 56 10.98 7.01 38.84
CA GLY A 56 11.32 7.25 37.45
C GLY A 56 12.81 7.18 37.18
N GLY A 57 13.11 7.13 35.91
CA GLY A 57 14.38 7.55 35.34
C GLY A 57 15.48 6.50 35.33
N LEU A 58 15.79 6.05 34.15
CA LEU A 58 17.11 5.76 33.62
C LEU A 58 17.08 4.56 32.66
N PRO A 59 17.27 4.80 31.37
CA PRO A 59 18.27 4.02 30.66
C PRO A 59 19.24 4.83 29.79
N LEU A 60 19.28 6.14 29.89
CA LEU A 60 20.15 6.96 29.03
C LEU A 60 21.59 7.16 29.55
N ILE A 61 21.94 6.62 30.73
CA ILE A 61 23.29 6.74 31.29
C ILE A 61 24.14 5.48 31.10
N VAL A 62 23.56 4.32 30.81
CA VAL A 62 24.34 3.07 30.69
C VAL A 62 25.08 2.97 29.35
N VAL A 63 24.59 3.58 28.29
CA VAL A 63 25.23 3.57 26.96
C VAL A 63 26.44 4.53 26.91
N LEU A 64 26.47 5.60 27.74
CA LEU A 64 27.58 6.57 27.75
C LEU A 64 28.77 6.13 28.60
N LEU A 65 28.60 5.17 29.52
CA LEU A 65 29.66 4.72 30.42
C LEU A 65 30.53 3.58 29.85
N ILE A 66 30.03 2.87 28.81
CA ILE A 66 30.83 1.83 28.13
C ILE A 66 31.80 2.43 27.10
N ALA A 67 31.54 3.66 26.63
CA ALA A 67 32.42 4.35 25.69
C ALA A 67 33.64 5.06 26.36
N LEU A 68 33.71 5.11 27.70
CA LEU A 68 34.74 5.84 28.44
C LEU A 68 35.79 4.99 29.18
N LEU A 69 35.65 3.64 29.18
CA LEU A 69 36.54 2.77 29.91
C LEU A 69 37.27 1.68 29.09
N GLY A 70 37.29 1.82 27.76
CA GLY A 70 38.01 0.89 26.86
C GLY A 70 39.13 1.57 26.09
N GLY A 71 40.13 2.07 26.75
CA GLY A 71 41.37 2.51 26.12
C GLY A 71 42.32 1.34 25.88
N GLY A 72 42.77 1.16 24.64
CA GLY A 72 43.90 0.28 24.35
C GLY A 72 43.97 -0.24 22.93
N GLY A 73 44.56 0.52 22.05
CA GLY A 73 45.39 0.29 20.89
C GLY A 73 45.24 -0.94 20.04
N SER A 74 44.88 -0.73 18.78
CA SER A 74 45.83 -1.01 17.67
C SER A 74 45.27 -0.45 16.35
N SER A 75 46.18 0.20 15.63
CA SER A 75 46.01 0.84 14.35
C SER A 75 45.67 -0.13 13.24
N GLY A 76 44.51 0.06 12.64
CA GLY A 76 44.17 -0.48 11.35
C GLY A 76 43.40 0.62 10.62
N GLY A 77 44.07 1.30 9.67
CA GLY A 77 43.50 2.40 8.94
C GLY A 77 42.36 1.91 8.02
N TYR A 78 41.17 2.37 8.28
CA TYR A 78 40.13 2.45 7.26
C TYR A 78 40.12 3.88 6.75
N SER A 79 40.54 4.06 5.52
CA SER A 79 40.42 5.30 4.80
C SER A 79 38.95 5.58 4.59
N SER A 80 38.44 6.60 5.26
CA SER A 80 37.24 7.27 4.87
C SER A 80 37.44 7.90 3.50
N THR A 81 36.99 7.28 2.45
CA THR A 81 36.83 7.92 1.14
C THR A 81 35.66 8.88 1.28
N GLY A 82 35.94 10.11 1.64
CA GLY A 82 35.05 11.22 1.48
C GLY A 82 34.74 11.34 -0.02
N ASN A 83 33.49 11.12 -0.40
CA ASN A 83 33.02 11.42 -1.74
C ASN A 83 33.04 12.95 -1.92
N ASN A 84 34.12 13.41 -2.46
CA ASN A 84 34.16 14.73 -3.09
C ASN A 84 33.24 14.66 -4.31
N TRP A 85 32.47 15.72 -4.52
CA TRP A 85 31.70 15.98 -5.73
C TRP A 85 32.66 16.22 -6.94
N ASN A 86 33.52 15.29 -7.26
CA ASN A 86 34.24 15.24 -8.51
C ASN A 86 33.66 14.08 -9.32
N VAL A 87 32.95 14.45 -10.36
CA VAL A 87 32.55 13.60 -11.45
C VAL A 87 33.82 12.95 -12.05
N ASP A 88 34.01 11.68 -11.70
CA ASP A 88 34.90 10.82 -12.45
C ASP A 88 34.35 9.38 -12.43
N GLU A 89 33.22 9.21 -13.08
CA GLU A 89 32.90 8.00 -13.81
C GLU A 89 32.34 8.44 -15.16
N THR A 90 33.25 8.55 -16.12
CA THR A 90 32.91 8.62 -17.54
C THR A 90 32.21 7.32 -17.93
N TYR A 91 30.87 7.31 -17.78
CA TYR A 91 30.07 6.48 -18.67
C TYR A 91 30.16 7.12 -20.06
N THR A 92 31.02 6.57 -20.85
CA THR A 92 30.99 6.80 -22.29
C THR A 92 29.60 6.40 -22.76
N SER A 93 28.76 7.40 -23.03
CA SER A 93 27.60 7.23 -23.83
C SER A 93 28.06 6.73 -25.19
N SER A 94 27.96 5.43 -25.38
CA SER A 94 27.90 4.93 -26.76
C SER A 94 26.57 5.46 -27.29
N SER A 95 26.68 6.51 -28.09
CA SER A 95 25.63 6.95 -28.99
C SER A 95 25.35 5.82 -29.99
N GLY A 96 24.55 4.88 -29.56
CA GLY A 96 23.81 4.01 -30.41
C GLY A 96 22.47 4.69 -30.65
N ASP A 97 22.36 5.34 -31.81
CA ASP A 97 21.05 5.67 -32.39
C ASP A 97 20.31 4.34 -32.60
N GLU A 98 19.62 3.85 -31.59
CA GLU A 98 18.58 2.87 -31.79
C GLU A 98 17.33 3.63 -32.23
N ASN A 99 17.21 3.75 -33.56
CA ASN A 99 15.97 4.02 -34.23
C ASN A 99 14.93 3.00 -33.75
N PHE A 100 14.09 3.40 -32.81
CA PHE A 100 12.83 2.71 -32.56
C PHE A 100 11.95 2.88 -33.80
N ASN A 101 12.02 1.91 -34.69
CA ASN A 101 11.06 1.75 -35.77
C ASN A 101 9.70 1.44 -35.14
N HIS A 102 8.85 2.44 -35.02
CA HIS A 102 7.43 2.25 -34.87
C HIS A 102 6.88 1.52 -36.11
N THR A 103 6.67 0.22 -35.98
CA THR A 103 5.79 -0.50 -36.90
C THR A 103 4.36 -0.16 -36.53
N SER A 104 3.83 0.90 -37.12
CA SER A 104 2.40 1.18 -37.14
C SER A 104 1.69 0.08 -37.93
N SER A 105 1.08 -0.88 -37.25
CA SER A 105 0.06 -1.72 -37.89
C SER A 105 -1.25 -0.96 -37.98
N SER A 106 -1.48 -0.33 -39.13
CA SER A 106 -2.77 0.26 -39.48
C SER A 106 -3.80 -0.85 -39.68
N TYR A 107 -4.70 -1.02 -38.68
CA TYR A 107 -6.00 -1.61 -38.95
C TYR A 107 -7.02 -0.49 -39.13
N GLY A 108 -7.52 -0.35 -40.36
CA GLY A 108 -8.60 0.54 -40.70
C GLY A 108 -9.92 0.07 -40.11
N GLY A 109 -10.56 0.92 -39.33
CA GLY A 109 -11.94 0.76 -38.83
C GLY A 109 -12.41 2.04 -38.21
N ASN A 110 -13.41 2.64 -38.83
CA ASN A 110 -14.31 3.74 -38.42
C ASN A 110 -14.01 4.50 -37.12
N GLY A 111 -13.57 5.73 -37.30
CA GLY A 111 -13.72 6.94 -36.48
C GLY A 111 -14.26 6.86 -35.06
N THR A 112 -13.49 6.31 -34.16
CA THR A 112 -13.52 6.63 -32.72
C THR A 112 -12.17 7.24 -32.41
N LEU A 113 -12.14 8.43 -31.81
CA LEU A 113 -10.91 9.07 -31.33
C LEU A 113 -10.20 8.08 -30.40
N SER A 114 -9.01 7.65 -30.78
CA SER A 114 -8.18 6.76 -29.95
C SER A 114 -7.67 7.55 -28.77
N THR A 115 -8.13 7.20 -27.57
CA THR A 115 -7.66 7.75 -26.30
C THR A 115 -6.30 7.19 -25.87
N GLY A 116 -5.65 6.37 -26.71
CA GLY A 116 -4.40 5.70 -26.36
C GLY A 116 -4.56 4.44 -25.48
N TRP A 117 -5.77 4.19 -24.94
CA TRP A 117 -6.05 3.00 -24.16
C TRP A 117 -6.24 1.77 -25.05
N ASN A 118 -5.49 0.71 -24.79
CA ASN A 118 -5.75 -0.61 -25.38
C ASN A 118 -6.83 -1.34 -24.57
N ASN A 119 -7.69 -2.09 -25.22
CA ASN A 119 -8.70 -2.90 -24.52
C ASN A 119 -8.00 -3.92 -23.60
N GLY A 120 -8.17 -3.72 -22.29
CA GLY A 120 -7.64 -4.60 -21.25
C GLY A 120 -6.20 -4.30 -20.78
N ASP A 121 -5.54 -3.30 -21.36
CA ASP A 121 -4.23 -2.84 -20.90
C ASP A 121 -4.35 -1.48 -20.22
N ALA A 122 -3.90 -1.38 -18.98
CA ALA A 122 -3.89 -0.14 -18.21
C ALA A 122 -2.74 0.81 -18.61
N SER A 123 -1.73 0.32 -19.35
CA SER A 123 -0.63 1.15 -19.87
C SER A 123 -0.98 1.78 -21.21
N GLN A 124 -0.78 3.09 -21.33
CA GLN A 124 -0.90 3.81 -22.60
C GLN A 124 0.44 3.80 -23.34
N THR A 125 0.37 3.73 -24.65
CA THR A 125 1.54 3.82 -25.55
C THR A 125 1.74 5.21 -26.13
N GLU A 126 0.70 6.04 -26.11
CA GLU A 126 0.69 7.39 -26.65
C GLU A 126 -0.02 8.34 -25.68
N VAL A 127 0.42 9.60 -25.66
CA VAL A 127 -0.19 10.64 -24.85
C VAL A 127 -1.56 11.02 -25.44
N ASP A 128 -2.58 11.05 -24.59
CA ASP A 128 -3.87 11.63 -24.96
C ASP A 128 -3.77 13.17 -24.94
N THR A 129 -3.84 13.79 -26.09
CA THR A 129 -3.83 15.24 -26.27
C THR A 129 -5.23 15.83 -26.46
N THR A 130 -6.27 15.01 -26.37
CA THR A 130 -7.66 15.49 -26.45
C THR A 130 -8.01 16.30 -25.21
N VAL A 131 -8.99 17.17 -25.31
CA VAL A 131 -9.52 17.94 -24.18
C VAL A 131 -11.01 17.71 -24.13
N ALA A 132 -11.50 17.18 -23.03
CA ALA A 132 -12.91 16.88 -22.86
C ALA A 132 -13.75 18.19 -22.89
N THR A 133 -14.92 18.13 -23.51
CA THR A 133 -15.84 19.26 -23.53
C THR A 133 -16.27 19.60 -22.10
N GLY A 134 -16.14 20.86 -21.71
CA GLY A 134 -16.47 21.35 -20.37
C GLY A 134 -15.28 21.51 -19.44
N SER A 135 -14.07 21.07 -19.85
CA SER A 135 -12.84 21.32 -19.08
C SER A 135 -12.67 22.82 -18.79
N ARG A 136 -12.10 23.14 -17.60
CA ARG A 136 -11.75 24.53 -17.31
C ARG A 136 -10.58 25.02 -18.16
N GLU A 137 -10.42 26.32 -18.25
CA GLU A 137 -9.21 26.90 -18.82
C GLU A 137 -7.98 26.60 -17.95
N LYS A 138 -6.84 26.39 -18.61
CA LYS A 138 -5.56 26.19 -17.91
C LYS A 138 -5.10 27.50 -17.25
N PHE A 139 -4.51 27.40 -16.07
CA PHE A 139 -3.90 28.52 -15.36
C PHE A 139 -2.62 28.98 -16.06
N THR A 140 -1.84 28.03 -16.55
CA THR A 140 -0.54 28.28 -17.17
C THR A 140 -0.68 28.60 -18.66
N THR A 141 -0.06 29.66 -19.08
CA THR A 141 0.06 30.01 -20.51
C THR A 141 1.49 29.79 -20.98
N ILE A 142 1.67 28.87 -21.93
CA ILE A 142 2.97 28.61 -22.56
C ILE A 142 3.21 29.63 -23.65
N LYS A 143 4.32 30.42 -23.56
CA LYS A 143 4.71 31.44 -24.53
C LYS A 143 5.15 30.89 -25.88
N GLY A 144 5.72 29.67 -25.87
CA GLY A 144 6.22 28.97 -27.05
C GLY A 144 7.65 29.36 -27.42
N ASN A 145 8.20 28.68 -28.39
CA ASN A 145 9.54 28.88 -28.96
C ASN A 145 10.71 28.90 -27.95
N GLY A 146 10.61 28.14 -26.87
CA GLY A 146 11.61 28.13 -25.79
C GLY A 146 11.69 29.45 -25.04
N ALA A 147 10.64 30.29 -25.10
CA ALA A 147 10.63 31.61 -24.46
C ALA A 147 10.15 31.58 -22.99
N ASP A 148 9.68 30.44 -22.51
CA ASP A 148 9.15 30.31 -21.16
C ASP A 148 10.25 30.32 -20.11
N ASP A 149 9.99 31.00 -19.00
CA ASP A 149 10.78 30.95 -17.79
C ASP A 149 10.10 29.98 -16.85
N VAL A 150 10.83 29.00 -16.34
CA VAL A 150 10.32 27.90 -15.51
C VAL A 150 10.94 27.95 -14.13
N THR A 151 10.14 27.85 -13.10
CA THR A 151 10.61 27.67 -11.72
C THR A 151 10.06 26.36 -11.16
N ILE A 152 10.95 25.40 -10.94
CA ILE A 152 10.66 24.09 -10.38
C ILE A 152 11.01 24.12 -8.90
N MET A 153 10.05 23.78 -8.07
CA MET A 153 10.15 23.76 -6.61
C MET A 153 10.12 22.31 -6.14
N VAL A 154 11.24 21.78 -5.66
CA VAL A 154 11.31 20.44 -5.06
C VAL A 154 11.31 20.60 -3.54
N TYR A 155 10.31 20.02 -2.88
CA TYR A 155 10.20 19.96 -1.43
C TYR A 155 10.64 18.58 -0.95
N LEU A 156 11.94 18.47 -0.64
CA LEU A 156 12.63 17.22 -0.37
C LEU A 156 12.72 16.97 1.14
N CYS A 157 11.81 16.14 1.63
CA CYS A 157 11.82 15.65 3.01
C CYS A 157 12.59 14.32 3.05
N GLY A 158 13.85 14.36 3.52
CA GLY A 158 14.77 13.24 3.34
C GLY A 158 14.42 11.97 4.11
N THR A 159 13.85 12.08 5.29
CA THR A 159 13.45 10.97 6.16
C THR A 159 14.51 9.88 6.34
N ASP A 160 14.07 8.64 6.56
CA ASP A 160 14.92 7.45 6.53
C ASP A 160 15.33 7.06 5.11
N LEU A 161 14.60 7.48 4.08
CA LEU A 161 15.02 7.32 2.68
C LEU A 161 16.38 7.94 2.42
N GLU A 162 16.68 9.08 3.04
CA GLU A 162 18.00 9.69 2.97
C GLU A 162 18.94 9.17 4.05
N SER A 163 18.48 9.10 5.33
CA SER A 163 19.39 8.77 6.44
C SER A 163 19.90 7.34 6.39
N ARG A 164 19.12 6.41 5.85
CA ARG A 164 19.50 5.01 5.68
C ARG A 164 20.11 4.74 4.30
N SER A 165 19.48 5.21 3.23
CA SER A 165 19.77 4.75 1.87
C SER A 165 20.34 5.83 0.95
N GLY A 166 20.34 7.11 1.38
CA GLY A 166 20.92 8.20 0.58
C GLY A 166 20.13 8.55 -0.68
N MET A 167 18.84 8.21 -0.73
CA MET A 167 18.00 8.40 -1.92
C MET A 167 17.85 9.86 -2.29
N GLY A 168 17.61 10.77 -1.32
CA GLY A 168 17.57 12.20 -1.58
C GLY A 168 18.89 12.77 -2.09
N THR A 169 20.01 12.23 -1.63
CA THR A 169 21.35 12.56 -2.16
C THR A 169 21.52 12.09 -3.59
N SER A 170 21.04 10.89 -3.94
CA SER A 170 21.05 10.36 -5.31
C SER A 170 20.26 11.27 -6.26
N ASP A 171 19.06 11.67 -5.88
CA ASP A 171 18.20 12.51 -6.72
C ASP A 171 18.75 13.93 -6.87
N LEU A 172 19.37 14.48 -5.83
CA LEU A 172 20.11 15.74 -5.95
C LEU A 172 21.27 15.63 -6.95
N GLN A 173 21.95 14.48 -7.04
CA GLN A 173 23.00 14.24 -8.04
C GLN A 173 22.42 14.12 -9.45
N GLU A 174 21.29 13.44 -9.61
CA GLU A 174 20.59 13.35 -10.88
C GLU A 174 20.16 14.74 -11.37
N MET A 175 19.56 15.55 -10.50
CA MET A 175 19.20 16.94 -10.78
C MET A 175 20.42 17.77 -11.18
N ALA A 176 21.55 17.64 -10.46
CA ALA A 176 22.78 18.35 -10.75
C ALA A 176 23.47 17.90 -12.05
N SER A 177 23.17 16.67 -12.51
CA SER A 177 23.68 16.13 -13.76
C SER A 177 22.89 16.57 -14.99
N ALA A 178 21.70 17.16 -14.78
CA ALA A 178 20.86 17.66 -15.84
C ALA A 178 21.40 18.97 -16.45
N ASN A 179 21.20 19.17 -17.76
CA ASN A 179 21.46 20.43 -18.43
C ASN A 179 20.22 21.31 -18.42
N LEU A 180 20.13 22.19 -17.41
CA LEU A 180 18.96 23.04 -17.19
C LEU A 180 18.87 24.24 -18.13
N GLY A 181 19.97 24.61 -18.85
CA GLY A 181 19.96 25.83 -19.62
C GLY A 181 19.88 27.09 -18.75
N LYS A 182 19.37 28.20 -19.33
CA LYS A 182 19.38 29.50 -18.64
C LYS A 182 18.01 29.97 -18.13
N LYS A 183 16.95 29.25 -18.44
CA LYS A 183 15.56 29.67 -18.20
C LYS A 183 14.84 28.81 -17.16
N ILE A 184 15.53 27.79 -16.63
CA ILE A 184 15.02 26.96 -15.57
C ILE A 184 15.70 27.37 -14.25
N ASN A 185 14.89 27.66 -13.26
CA ASN A 185 15.30 27.79 -11.88
C ASN A 185 14.82 26.51 -11.15
N LEU A 186 15.72 25.58 -10.91
CA LEU A 186 15.45 24.39 -10.09
C LEU A 186 15.86 24.67 -8.66
N LEU A 187 14.88 24.74 -7.77
CA LEU A 187 15.05 25.08 -6.35
C LEU A 187 14.68 23.87 -5.50
N VAL A 188 15.49 23.57 -4.50
CA VAL A 188 15.28 22.43 -3.62
C VAL A 188 15.26 22.90 -2.17
N TYR A 189 14.15 22.62 -1.47
CA TYR A 189 14.05 22.78 -0.02
C TYR A 189 14.37 21.44 0.65
N THR A 190 15.34 21.42 1.55
CA THR A 190 15.82 20.18 2.18
C THR A 190 15.59 20.21 3.68
N GLY A 191 15.14 19.08 4.24
CA GLY A 191 14.90 18.91 5.66
C GLY A 191 14.45 17.49 6.00
N GLY A 192 13.88 17.29 7.18
CA GLY A 192 13.17 16.09 7.60
C GLY A 192 14.03 14.83 7.89
N CYS A 193 15.34 14.94 7.83
CA CYS A 193 16.28 13.83 7.90
C CYS A 193 17.24 13.98 9.08
N SER A 194 17.53 12.90 9.78
CA SER A 194 18.45 12.88 10.93
C SER A 194 19.92 12.98 10.50
N SER A 195 20.26 12.45 9.32
CA SER A 195 21.59 12.53 8.73
C SER A 195 21.53 12.46 7.20
N TRP A 196 22.26 13.36 6.52
CA TRP A 196 22.41 13.31 5.08
C TRP A 196 23.62 12.46 4.68
N ARG A 197 23.47 11.66 3.63
CA ARG A 197 24.57 10.83 3.08
C ARG A 197 25.56 11.63 2.22
N ASN A 198 25.50 12.94 2.32
CA ASN A 198 26.42 13.87 1.69
C ASN A 198 26.92 14.91 2.71
N ASN A 199 27.96 15.66 2.36
CA ASN A 199 28.56 16.69 3.21
C ASN A 199 28.12 18.13 2.87
N VAL A 200 27.12 18.28 1.98
CA VAL A 200 26.64 19.57 1.49
C VAL A 200 25.41 20.03 2.24
N VAL A 201 24.45 19.11 2.46
CA VAL A 201 23.17 19.40 3.09
C VAL A 201 23.27 19.20 4.61
N SER A 202 22.69 20.14 5.36
CA SER A 202 22.65 20.10 6.82
C SER A 202 21.46 19.29 7.33
N SER A 203 21.68 18.39 8.28
CA SER A 203 20.60 17.76 9.04
C SER A 203 20.11 18.60 10.22
N LYS A 204 20.79 19.72 10.55
CA LYS A 204 20.47 20.54 11.74
C LYS A 204 19.36 21.54 11.48
N VAL A 205 19.30 22.09 10.28
CA VAL A 205 18.37 23.12 9.85
C VAL A 205 17.86 22.82 8.45
N ASN A 206 16.68 23.29 8.12
CA ASN A 206 16.18 23.25 6.75
C ASN A 206 16.94 24.27 5.90
N GLN A 207 17.10 23.99 4.61
CA GLN A 207 17.91 24.84 3.72
C GLN A 207 17.24 24.95 2.34
N VAL A 208 17.59 26.03 1.60
CA VAL A 208 17.16 26.17 0.21
C VAL A 208 18.39 26.16 -0.69
N TYR A 209 18.35 25.31 -1.70
CA TYR A 209 19.38 25.21 -2.72
C TYR A 209 18.85 25.56 -4.08
N GLN A 210 19.71 26.08 -4.95
CA GLN A 210 19.51 26.12 -6.38
C GLN A 210 20.41 25.07 -7.01
N VAL A 211 19.83 24.22 -7.85
CA VAL A 211 20.60 23.31 -8.68
C VAL A 211 21.23 24.11 -9.82
N VAL A 212 22.49 23.85 -10.03
CA VAL A 212 23.31 24.47 -11.09
C VAL A 212 24.06 23.37 -11.84
N ASP A 213 24.60 23.67 -13.02
CA ASP A 213 25.34 22.69 -13.79
C ASP A 213 26.46 22.05 -12.93
N GLY A 214 26.36 20.74 -12.70
CA GLY A 214 27.34 19.95 -11.95
C GLY A 214 27.30 20.11 -10.42
N GLY A 215 26.24 20.68 -9.83
CA GLY A 215 26.13 20.74 -8.37
C GLY A 215 24.96 21.56 -7.83
N VAL A 216 25.06 21.95 -6.57
CA VAL A 216 24.03 22.74 -5.90
C VAL A 216 24.66 23.97 -5.22
N LYS A 217 23.95 25.10 -5.27
CA LYS A 217 24.32 26.34 -4.60
C LYS A 217 23.36 26.63 -3.47
N CYS A 218 23.85 26.68 -2.25
CA CYS A 218 23.03 27.02 -1.08
C CYS A 218 22.63 28.51 -1.14
N LEU A 219 21.32 28.76 -1.20
CA LEU A 219 20.73 30.10 -1.24
C LEU A 219 20.34 30.59 0.15
N VAL A 220 19.73 29.67 0.97
CA VAL A 220 19.36 29.94 2.35
C VAL A 220 20.00 28.89 3.22
N LYS A 221 21.00 29.29 4.01
CA LYS A 221 21.78 28.37 4.86
C LYS A 221 21.02 27.89 6.08
N ASP A 222 20.06 28.67 6.53
CA ASP A 222 19.22 28.39 7.68
C ASP A 222 17.81 28.89 7.40
N ALA A 223 16.91 27.99 7.06
CA ALA A 223 15.48 28.24 6.86
C ALA A 223 14.64 27.81 8.10
N GLY A 224 15.31 27.64 9.25
CA GLY A 224 14.68 27.19 10.49
C GLY A 224 14.64 25.68 10.64
N ASN A 225 13.86 25.22 11.62
CA ASN A 225 13.71 23.80 12.00
C ASN A 225 12.23 23.37 12.03
N ALA A 226 11.35 24.03 11.27
CA ALA A 226 9.96 23.60 11.21
C ALA A 226 9.88 22.19 10.62
N PRO A 227 8.94 21.34 11.10
CA PRO A 227 8.70 20.04 10.52
C PRO A 227 8.42 20.16 9.02
N MET A 228 8.93 19.23 8.23
CA MET A 228 8.67 19.20 6.79
C MET A 228 7.20 18.89 6.47
N THR A 229 6.48 18.30 7.42
CA THR A 229 5.05 18.04 7.31
C THR A 229 4.15 19.19 7.82
N ASP A 230 4.74 20.34 8.21
CA ASP A 230 3.98 21.54 8.56
C ASP A 230 3.54 22.29 7.28
N PRO A 231 2.23 22.45 7.01
CA PRO A 231 1.72 23.19 5.85
C PRO A 231 2.27 24.60 5.71
N ASN A 232 2.52 25.30 6.85
CA ASN A 232 3.07 26.65 6.82
C ASN A 232 4.52 26.70 6.32
N ASN A 233 5.28 25.62 6.58
CA ASN A 233 6.64 25.50 6.08
C ASN A 233 6.66 25.38 4.55
N LEU A 234 5.81 24.51 3.98
CA LEU A 234 5.63 24.38 2.53
C LEU A 234 5.11 25.70 1.89
N ALA A 235 4.10 26.33 2.50
CA ALA A 235 3.59 27.61 2.02
C ALA A 235 4.67 28.70 1.97
N SER A 236 5.48 28.80 3.02
CA SER A 236 6.58 29.77 3.11
C SER A 236 7.63 29.53 2.04
N TYR A 237 7.94 28.29 1.72
CA TYR A 237 8.86 27.92 0.65
C TYR A 237 8.29 28.31 -0.72
N ILE A 238 7.03 28.01 -1.01
CA ILE A 238 6.36 28.39 -2.26
C ILE A 238 6.40 29.92 -2.45
N GLN A 239 6.01 30.69 -1.43
CA GLN A 239 6.04 32.15 -1.45
C GLN A 239 7.46 32.69 -1.69
N TRP A 240 8.46 32.11 -1.00
CA TRP A 240 9.84 32.50 -1.16
C TRP A 240 10.35 32.26 -2.59
N CYS A 241 10.03 31.12 -3.19
CA CYS A 241 10.38 30.79 -4.56
C CYS A 241 9.73 31.76 -5.57
N ALA A 242 8.42 31.93 -5.48
CA ALA A 242 7.69 32.83 -6.39
C ALA A 242 8.18 34.28 -6.34
N LYS A 243 8.51 34.74 -5.12
CA LYS A 243 9.04 36.11 -4.93
C LYS A 243 10.44 36.30 -5.51
N ASN A 244 11.34 35.32 -5.32
CA ASN A 244 12.76 35.47 -5.67
C ASN A 244 13.07 34.97 -7.09
N TYR A 245 12.25 34.07 -7.61
CA TYR A 245 12.43 33.43 -8.91
C TYR A 245 11.10 33.45 -9.70
N PRO A 246 10.63 34.64 -10.05
CA PRO A 246 9.38 34.78 -10.80
C PRO A 246 9.48 34.12 -12.18
N ALA A 247 8.45 33.35 -12.55
CA ALA A 247 8.37 32.64 -13.82
C ALA A 247 6.93 32.67 -14.34
N ASN A 248 6.72 32.32 -15.60
CA ASN A 248 5.37 32.11 -16.12
C ASN A 248 4.90 30.65 -16.04
N ARG A 249 5.83 29.74 -15.69
CA ARG A 249 5.54 28.33 -15.39
C ARG A 249 6.10 28.00 -14.03
N TYR A 250 5.26 27.49 -13.14
CA TYR A 250 5.66 27.00 -11.83
C TYR A 250 5.35 25.51 -11.73
N GLU A 251 6.27 24.73 -11.26
CA GLU A 251 6.15 23.30 -11.03
C GLU A 251 6.52 23.00 -9.58
N LEU A 252 5.74 22.13 -8.91
CA LEU A 252 5.98 21.72 -7.53
C LEU A 252 6.10 20.21 -7.48
N ILE A 253 7.16 19.70 -6.83
CA ILE A 253 7.35 18.27 -6.59
C ILE A 253 7.51 18.07 -5.08
N LEU A 254 6.65 17.23 -4.54
CA LEU A 254 6.69 16.77 -3.15
C LEU A 254 7.39 15.40 -3.11
N TRP A 255 8.53 15.34 -2.45
CA TRP A 255 9.42 14.19 -2.42
C TRP A 255 9.52 13.60 -1.02
N ASP A 256 8.99 12.41 -0.76
CA ASP A 256 9.04 11.65 0.49
C ASP A 256 8.29 10.31 0.33
N HIS A 257 7.91 9.68 1.43
CA HIS A 257 6.85 8.68 1.50
C HIS A 257 5.47 9.27 1.23
N GLY A 258 4.50 8.41 0.95
CA GLY A 258 3.11 8.81 0.77
C GLY A 258 2.15 7.80 1.39
N GLY A 259 0.95 8.24 1.76
CA GLY A 259 -0.09 7.42 2.34
C GLY A 259 -1.46 7.66 1.70
N GLY A 260 -1.45 8.15 0.45
CA GLY A 260 -2.65 8.41 -0.33
C GLY A 260 -3.58 9.42 0.32
N SER A 261 -4.87 9.28 0.06
CA SER A 261 -5.89 10.15 0.64
C SER A 261 -6.09 9.93 2.15
N VAL A 262 -5.74 8.76 2.66
CA VAL A 262 -5.97 8.37 4.06
C VAL A 262 -4.99 9.05 5.00
N SER A 263 -3.70 9.04 4.66
CA SER A 263 -2.65 9.57 5.53
C SER A 263 -2.00 10.84 4.98
N GLY A 264 -2.01 11.04 3.65
CA GLY A 264 -1.41 12.20 3.00
C GLY A 264 0.07 12.00 2.68
N TYR A 265 0.85 13.07 2.73
CA TYR A 265 2.23 13.15 2.28
C TYR A 265 3.20 13.15 3.44
N GLY A 266 4.21 12.32 3.35
CA GLY A 266 5.45 12.37 4.08
C GLY A 266 5.39 12.12 5.58
N TYR A 267 6.55 11.96 6.17
CA TYR A 267 6.76 12.16 7.60
C TYR A 267 8.13 12.81 7.84
N ASP A 268 8.32 13.45 8.98
CA ASP A 268 9.61 14.03 9.34
C ASP A 268 10.31 13.15 10.38
N GLU A 269 11.44 12.54 10.01
CA GLU A 269 12.21 11.64 10.89
C GLU A 269 12.65 12.34 12.19
N LYS A 270 12.87 13.66 12.14
CA LYS A 270 13.27 14.47 13.30
C LYS A 270 12.09 14.85 14.18
N TYR A 271 10.89 14.89 13.61
CA TYR A 271 9.65 15.35 14.24
C TYR A 271 8.51 14.36 14.02
N LYS A 272 8.73 13.09 14.32
CA LYS A 272 7.74 12.01 14.10
C LYS A 272 6.35 12.34 14.63
N ASN A 273 6.27 13.03 15.77
CA ASN A 273 5.00 13.42 16.36
C ASN A 273 4.21 14.48 15.56
N SER A 274 4.80 15.08 14.50
CA SER A 274 4.04 15.98 13.62
C SER A 274 3.08 15.22 12.72
N GLY A 275 3.29 13.92 12.56
CA GLY A 275 2.54 13.09 11.62
C GLY A 275 2.78 13.48 10.17
N SER A 276 1.94 12.96 9.28
CA SER A 276 1.97 13.29 7.85
C SER A 276 1.23 14.59 7.56
N MET A 277 1.56 15.24 6.44
CA MET A 277 0.79 16.37 5.92
C MET A 277 -0.47 15.84 5.21
N THR A 278 -1.62 15.98 5.84
CA THR A 278 -2.91 15.53 5.27
C THR A 278 -3.26 16.27 3.98
N LEU A 279 -4.23 15.77 3.21
CA LEU A 279 -4.70 16.47 2.01
C LEU A 279 -5.20 17.89 2.32
N SER A 280 -5.89 18.07 3.45
CA SER A 280 -6.30 19.42 3.90
C SER A 280 -5.11 20.30 4.28
N GLY A 281 -4.03 19.71 4.81
CA GLY A 281 -2.77 20.40 5.04
C GLY A 281 -2.11 20.87 3.75
N ILE A 282 -2.03 19.98 2.73
CA ILE A 282 -1.51 20.33 1.40
C ILE A 282 -2.34 21.44 0.77
N LYS A 283 -3.69 21.33 0.81
CA LYS A 283 -4.61 22.38 0.34
C LYS A 283 -4.30 23.73 0.98
N SER A 284 -4.21 23.74 2.31
CA SER A 284 -3.90 24.97 3.06
C SER A 284 -2.52 25.58 2.69
N ALA A 285 -1.53 24.73 2.44
CA ALA A 285 -0.20 25.18 2.01
C ALA A 285 -0.23 25.80 0.61
N LEU A 286 -0.95 25.20 -0.34
CA LEU A 286 -1.09 25.71 -1.70
C LEU A 286 -1.89 27.03 -1.73
N GLU A 287 -2.99 27.08 -0.98
CA GLU A 287 -3.79 28.30 -0.84
C GLU A 287 -2.96 29.46 -0.27
N SER A 288 -2.25 29.20 0.83
CA SER A 288 -1.37 30.19 1.46
C SER A 288 -0.15 30.54 0.58
N GLY A 289 0.35 29.57 -0.18
CA GLY A 289 1.46 29.75 -1.13
C GLY A 289 1.13 30.74 -2.25
N GLY A 290 -0.15 30.80 -2.66
CA GLY A 290 -0.66 31.83 -3.56
C GLY A 290 -0.18 31.72 -5.00
N VAL A 291 0.25 30.54 -5.45
CA VAL A 291 0.75 30.24 -6.80
C VAL A 291 -0.19 29.24 -7.49
N LYS A 292 -0.38 29.41 -8.79
CA LYS A 292 -0.98 28.38 -9.64
C LYS A 292 0.15 27.64 -10.37
N PHE A 293 0.05 26.32 -10.38
CA PHE A 293 1.09 25.47 -10.90
C PHE A 293 0.75 24.90 -12.29
N ASP A 294 1.77 24.76 -13.11
CA ASP A 294 1.69 24.02 -14.36
C ASP A 294 1.45 22.53 -14.07
N PHE A 295 2.23 21.97 -13.14
CA PHE A 295 1.88 20.69 -12.50
C PHE A 295 2.30 20.66 -11.03
N VAL A 296 1.59 19.83 -10.26
CA VAL A 296 2.03 19.34 -8.95
C VAL A 296 2.35 17.86 -9.08
N GLY A 297 3.57 17.49 -8.71
CA GLY A 297 4.06 16.12 -8.75
C GLY A 297 4.28 15.57 -7.36
N PHE A 298 4.07 14.27 -7.21
CA PHE A 298 4.38 13.52 -6.00
C PHE A 298 5.37 12.41 -6.35
N ASP A 299 6.64 12.61 -6.02
CA ASP A 299 7.64 11.55 -5.97
C ASP A 299 7.47 10.84 -4.63
N ALA A 300 6.35 10.16 -4.50
CA ALA A 300 5.82 9.58 -3.26
C ALA A 300 4.73 8.56 -3.55
N CYS A 301 4.65 7.52 -2.69
CA CYS A 301 3.69 6.43 -2.81
C CYS A 301 2.23 6.89 -2.79
N LEU A 302 1.36 6.25 -3.57
CA LEU A 302 -0.09 6.24 -3.40
C LEU A 302 -0.82 7.58 -3.63
N MET A 303 -0.15 8.64 -4.07
CA MET A 303 -0.75 9.97 -4.12
C MET A 303 -1.64 10.22 -5.34
N ALA A 304 -1.67 9.31 -6.35
CA ALA A 304 -2.59 9.41 -7.48
C ALA A 304 -4.01 8.97 -7.08
N THR A 305 -4.66 9.77 -6.24
CA THR A 305 -6.04 9.54 -5.82
C THR A 305 -7.00 10.57 -6.41
N ALA A 306 -8.26 10.16 -6.60
CA ALA A 306 -9.32 11.08 -7.02
C ALA A 306 -9.49 12.24 -6.03
N GLU A 307 -9.32 11.96 -4.73
CA GLU A 307 -9.35 12.97 -3.67
C GLU A 307 -8.22 13.99 -3.84
N THR A 308 -7.00 13.52 -4.14
CA THR A 308 -5.85 14.41 -4.40
C THR A 308 -6.08 15.24 -5.65
N ALA A 309 -6.57 14.61 -6.74
CA ALA A 309 -6.85 15.30 -7.99
C ALA A 309 -7.92 16.39 -7.83
N LEU A 310 -9.04 16.07 -7.16
CA LEU A 310 -10.13 17.02 -6.88
C LEU A 310 -9.72 18.12 -5.89
N MET A 311 -8.78 17.85 -4.99
CA MET A 311 -8.22 18.86 -4.09
C MET A 311 -7.28 19.82 -4.82
N LEU A 312 -6.52 19.31 -5.80
CA LEU A 312 -5.51 20.07 -6.53
C LEU A 312 -6.07 20.88 -7.70
N ASP A 313 -7.27 20.59 -8.20
CA ASP A 313 -7.81 21.17 -9.43
C ASP A 313 -7.94 22.70 -9.42
N ASP A 314 -8.06 23.29 -8.22
CA ASP A 314 -8.04 24.74 -8.02
C ASP A 314 -6.61 25.33 -8.04
N TYR A 315 -5.56 24.52 -7.97
CA TYR A 315 -4.18 25.00 -7.77
C TYR A 315 -3.23 24.65 -8.90
N ALA A 316 -3.50 23.60 -9.67
CA ALA A 316 -2.61 23.13 -10.71
C ALA A 316 -3.37 22.72 -11.98
N ASP A 317 -2.66 22.73 -13.12
CA ASP A 317 -3.22 22.28 -14.38
C ASP A 317 -3.07 20.78 -14.59
N TYR A 318 -2.01 20.16 -14.03
CA TYR A 318 -1.76 18.73 -14.10
C TYR A 318 -1.28 18.19 -12.77
N MET A 319 -1.53 16.89 -12.55
CA MET A 319 -0.92 16.10 -11.48
C MET A 319 -0.08 14.98 -12.09
N VAL A 320 1.10 14.70 -11.50
CA VAL A 320 1.92 13.52 -11.81
C VAL A 320 2.10 12.75 -10.52
N ALA A 321 1.58 11.53 -10.45
CA ALA A 321 1.59 10.73 -9.21
C ALA A 321 1.38 9.23 -9.49
N SER A 322 1.69 8.40 -8.50
CA SER A 322 1.52 6.95 -8.51
C SER A 322 0.30 6.52 -7.71
N GLU A 323 -0.43 5.51 -8.22
CA GLU A 323 -1.49 4.81 -7.47
C GLU A 323 -0.92 3.79 -6.49
N GLU A 324 0.18 3.10 -6.87
CA GLU A 324 0.86 2.09 -6.07
C GLU A 324 2.02 2.73 -5.30
N THR A 325 2.65 1.95 -4.44
CA THR A 325 3.92 2.33 -3.84
C THR A 325 4.97 2.53 -4.92
N GLU A 326 5.83 3.53 -4.75
CA GLU A 326 6.95 3.75 -5.65
C GLU A 326 8.20 3.01 -5.13
N PRO A 327 8.99 2.38 -6.03
CA PRO A 327 10.31 1.91 -5.69
C PRO A 327 11.21 3.02 -5.16
N GLY A 328 12.11 2.68 -4.25
CA GLY A 328 12.98 3.65 -3.58
C GLY A 328 13.85 4.50 -4.50
N VAL A 329 14.11 4.04 -5.72
CA VAL A 329 14.86 4.83 -6.73
C VAL A 329 14.12 6.11 -7.15
N GLY A 330 12.80 6.23 -6.89
CA GLY A 330 12.04 7.43 -7.23
C GLY A 330 12.05 7.81 -8.70
N TRP A 331 11.75 9.06 -8.99
CA TRP A 331 11.79 9.60 -10.34
C TRP A 331 13.21 9.79 -10.83
N TYR A 332 13.45 9.59 -12.13
CA TYR A 332 14.76 9.82 -12.73
C TYR A 332 14.85 11.23 -13.29
N TYR A 333 15.51 12.14 -12.57
CA TYR A 333 15.47 13.58 -12.83
C TYR A 333 16.29 14.04 -14.04
N THR A 334 17.39 13.38 -14.38
CA THR A 334 18.36 13.89 -15.36
C THR A 334 17.77 14.08 -16.76
N ASP A 335 16.99 13.11 -17.23
CA ASP A 335 16.54 13.06 -18.63
C ASP A 335 15.47 14.10 -18.95
N TRP A 336 14.40 14.13 -18.13
CA TRP A 336 13.29 15.05 -18.38
C TRP A 336 13.70 16.51 -18.12
N LEU A 337 14.53 16.78 -17.10
CA LEU A 337 15.07 18.11 -16.83
C LEU A 337 15.96 18.60 -17.98
N THR A 338 16.82 17.71 -18.53
CA THR A 338 17.66 18.04 -19.69
C THR A 338 16.80 18.33 -20.92
N ALA A 339 15.73 17.54 -21.13
CA ALA A 339 14.81 17.79 -22.25
C ALA A 339 14.08 19.12 -22.11
N LEU A 340 13.57 19.44 -20.92
CA LEU A 340 12.96 20.74 -20.62
C LEU A 340 13.97 21.89 -20.76
N GLY A 341 15.21 21.68 -20.34
CA GLY A 341 16.29 22.66 -20.51
C GLY A 341 16.59 23.01 -21.98
N LYS A 342 16.38 22.05 -22.89
CA LYS A 342 16.50 22.28 -24.36
C LYS A 342 15.29 23.03 -24.91
N ASN A 343 14.10 22.83 -24.36
CA ASN A 343 12.86 23.50 -24.81
C ASN A 343 11.95 23.81 -23.62
N THR A 344 12.08 24.99 -23.02
CA THR A 344 11.26 25.43 -21.88
C THR A 344 9.79 25.66 -22.22
N SER A 345 9.44 25.60 -23.51
CA SER A 345 8.05 25.66 -24.01
C SER A 345 7.47 24.28 -24.31
N MET A 346 8.08 23.19 -23.77
CA MET A 346 7.56 21.83 -23.89
C MET A 346 6.16 21.77 -23.27
N PRO A 347 5.17 21.16 -23.92
CA PRO A 347 3.85 20.95 -23.32
C PRO A 347 3.96 20.19 -21.99
N THR A 348 3.16 20.57 -21.01
CA THR A 348 3.21 19.97 -19.67
C THR A 348 2.94 18.48 -19.69
N VAL A 349 2.01 18.04 -20.52
CA VAL A 349 1.74 16.62 -20.69
C VAL A 349 2.94 15.84 -21.24
N GLU A 350 3.77 16.46 -22.12
CA GLU A 350 5.01 15.86 -22.61
C GLU A 350 6.09 15.81 -21.53
N ILE A 351 6.16 16.82 -20.64
CA ILE A 351 7.02 16.76 -19.46
C ILE A 351 6.63 15.56 -18.60
N GLY A 352 5.34 15.45 -18.27
CA GLY A 352 4.80 14.34 -17.50
C GLY A 352 5.06 12.98 -18.16
N GLN A 353 4.85 12.85 -19.47
CA GLN A 353 5.20 11.63 -20.21
C GLN A 353 6.66 11.22 -20.00
N ARG A 354 7.59 12.18 -20.10
CA ARG A 354 9.02 11.89 -19.90
C ARG A 354 9.35 11.46 -18.49
N ILE A 355 8.71 12.05 -17.49
CA ILE A 355 8.83 11.63 -16.10
C ILE A 355 8.35 10.17 -15.98
N VAL A 356 7.17 9.87 -16.48
CA VAL A 356 6.56 8.53 -16.43
C VAL A 356 7.42 7.48 -17.15
N ASP A 357 7.86 7.79 -18.37
CA ASP A 357 8.66 6.87 -19.19
C ASP A 357 10.04 6.58 -18.56
N SER A 358 10.71 7.62 -18.05
CA SER A 358 11.99 7.46 -17.37
C SER A 358 11.86 6.67 -16.08
N PHE A 359 10.84 6.96 -15.25
CA PHE A 359 10.55 6.24 -14.03
C PHE A 359 10.33 4.74 -14.28
N VAL A 360 9.35 4.38 -15.12
CA VAL A 360 9.03 2.98 -15.42
C VAL A 360 10.24 2.25 -16.02
N THR A 361 11.01 2.93 -16.89
CA THR A 361 12.20 2.34 -17.53
C THR A 361 13.32 2.10 -16.53
N VAL A 362 13.57 3.03 -15.61
CA VAL A 362 14.60 2.90 -14.58
C VAL A 362 14.20 1.83 -13.56
N CYS A 363 12.95 1.83 -13.11
CA CYS A 363 12.41 0.81 -12.20
C CYS A 363 12.49 -0.60 -12.81
N ALA A 364 12.13 -0.77 -14.09
CA ALA A 364 12.23 -2.07 -14.77
C ALA A 364 13.67 -2.62 -14.82
N ARG A 365 14.68 -1.74 -14.78
CA ARG A 365 16.10 -2.14 -14.78
C ARG A 365 16.68 -2.32 -13.39
N LYS A 366 16.35 -1.42 -12.46
CA LYS A 366 16.96 -1.37 -11.13
C LYS A 366 16.14 -2.08 -10.06
N CYS A 367 14.82 -2.13 -10.21
CA CYS A 367 13.87 -2.64 -9.23
C CYS A 367 13.04 -3.79 -9.84
N GLN A 368 13.73 -4.78 -10.40
CA GLN A 368 13.09 -5.88 -11.13
C GLN A 368 12.09 -6.63 -10.23
N GLY A 369 10.89 -6.81 -10.74
CA GLY A 369 9.81 -7.50 -10.01
C GLY A 369 8.96 -6.60 -9.12
N GLN A 370 9.38 -5.37 -8.83
CA GLN A 370 8.54 -4.42 -8.10
C GLN A 370 7.42 -3.89 -9.01
N LYS A 371 6.25 -3.72 -8.42
CA LYS A 371 5.10 -3.13 -9.10
C LYS A 371 5.30 -1.62 -9.18
N THR A 372 5.01 -1.02 -10.34
CA THR A 372 5.08 0.42 -10.54
C THR A 372 3.87 0.92 -11.29
N THR A 373 3.40 2.10 -10.92
CA THR A 373 2.42 2.90 -11.66
C THR A 373 2.88 4.34 -11.64
N LEU A 374 2.67 5.09 -12.72
CA LEU A 374 2.80 6.55 -12.71
C LEU A 374 1.92 7.14 -13.80
N ALA A 375 1.17 8.19 -13.47
CA ALA A 375 0.19 8.78 -14.37
C ALA A 375 0.30 10.30 -14.44
N VAL A 376 -0.11 10.85 -15.58
CA VAL A 376 -0.30 12.28 -15.82
C VAL A 376 -1.78 12.56 -15.91
N ILE A 377 -2.32 13.31 -14.98
CA ILE A 377 -3.73 13.61 -14.85
C ILE A 377 -3.98 15.08 -15.20
N ASP A 378 -4.93 15.35 -16.09
CA ASP A 378 -5.37 16.69 -16.44
C ASP A 378 -6.38 17.21 -15.42
N LEU A 379 -5.94 18.05 -14.50
CA LEU A 379 -6.78 18.60 -13.45
C LEU A 379 -7.81 19.60 -13.97
N ALA A 380 -7.57 20.22 -15.13
CA ALA A 380 -8.57 21.10 -15.75
C ALA A 380 -9.76 20.30 -16.30
N GLU A 381 -9.55 19.06 -16.74
CA GLU A 381 -10.64 18.16 -17.08
C GLU A 381 -11.31 17.61 -15.82
N VAL A 382 -10.52 17.15 -14.83
CA VAL A 382 -11.05 16.64 -13.56
C VAL A 382 -12.03 17.64 -12.96
N ALA A 383 -11.66 18.92 -12.86
CA ALA A 383 -12.44 19.97 -12.19
C ALA A 383 -13.93 20.01 -12.60
N ASN A 384 -14.22 19.82 -13.88
CA ASN A 384 -15.55 20.03 -14.41
C ASN A 384 -16.24 18.79 -14.98
N THR A 385 -15.48 17.70 -15.24
CA THR A 385 -16.06 16.50 -15.88
C THR A 385 -16.26 15.34 -14.91
N VAL A 386 -15.49 15.30 -13.81
CA VAL A 386 -15.46 14.18 -12.87
C VAL A 386 -16.47 14.33 -11.72
N PRO A 387 -16.67 15.50 -11.06
CA PRO A 387 -17.50 15.60 -9.86
C PRO A 387 -18.92 15.11 -10.05
N GLU A 388 -19.59 15.50 -11.17
CA GLU A 388 -20.96 15.05 -11.46
C GLU A 388 -21.04 13.52 -11.64
N LYS A 389 -19.99 12.92 -12.20
CA LYS A 389 -19.93 11.45 -12.40
C LYS A 389 -19.68 10.72 -11.09
N VAL A 390 -18.85 11.28 -10.20
CA VAL A 390 -18.67 10.76 -8.84
C VAL A 390 -19.98 10.79 -8.07
N SER A 391 -20.70 11.94 -8.10
CA SER A 391 -22.02 12.05 -7.46
C SER A 391 -23.04 11.06 -8.03
N GLY A 392 -23.11 10.93 -9.37
CA GLY A 392 -23.99 9.97 -10.04
C GLY A 392 -23.71 8.52 -9.64
N PHE A 393 -22.45 8.12 -9.67
CA PHE A 393 -22.01 6.79 -9.25
C PHE A 393 -22.34 6.52 -7.78
N SER A 394 -22.04 7.47 -6.89
CA SER A 394 -22.31 7.37 -5.44
C SER A 394 -23.79 7.15 -5.15
N LYS A 395 -24.66 7.90 -5.83
CA LYS A 395 -26.12 7.73 -5.72
C LYS A 395 -26.58 6.35 -6.22
N ALA A 396 -26.00 5.89 -7.33
CA ALA A 396 -26.33 4.57 -7.88
C ALA A 396 -25.89 3.43 -6.93
N VAL A 397 -24.71 3.52 -6.34
CA VAL A 397 -24.24 2.57 -5.31
C VAL A 397 -25.14 2.61 -4.08
N SER A 398 -25.45 3.79 -3.55
CA SER A 398 -26.37 3.96 -2.42
C SER A 398 -27.76 3.36 -2.71
N SER A 399 -28.28 3.55 -3.94
CA SER A 399 -29.54 2.94 -4.36
C SER A 399 -29.44 1.41 -4.44
N ALA A 400 -28.34 0.88 -5.00
CA ALA A 400 -28.14 -0.58 -5.05
C ALA A 400 -28.15 -1.19 -3.65
N ILE A 401 -27.50 -0.56 -2.66
CA ILE A 401 -27.53 -1.00 -1.26
C ILE A 401 -28.96 -0.94 -0.70
N SER A 402 -29.67 0.17 -0.95
CA SER A 402 -31.06 0.34 -0.51
C SER A 402 -32.02 -0.69 -1.13
N ASP A 403 -31.72 -1.14 -2.34
CA ASP A 403 -32.47 -2.19 -3.07
C ASP A 403 -32.02 -3.62 -2.70
N LYS A 404 -31.29 -3.78 -1.59
CA LYS A 404 -30.77 -5.05 -1.07
C LYS A 404 -29.75 -5.74 -2.01
N ASN A 405 -29.05 -4.99 -2.88
CA ASN A 405 -27.98 -5.49 -3.76
C ASN A 405 -26.56 -5.20 -3.21
N TYR A 406 -26.40 -5.21 -1.88
CA TYR A 406 -25.08 -4.97 -1.25
C TYR A 406 -24.03 -5.97 -1.73
N GLN A 407 -24.38 -7.25 -1.87
CA GLN A 407 -23.45 -8.30 -2.31
C GLN A 407 -22.78 -7.94 -3.65
N GLN A 408 -23.53 -7.38 -4.60
CA GLN A 408 -22.96 -6.92 -5.88
C GLN A 408 -21.86 -5.87 -5.69
N ILE A 409 -22.10 -4.91 -4.80
CA ILE A 409 -21.12 -3.84 -4.53
C ILE A 409 -19.92 -4.38 -3.74
N ALA A 410 -20.15 -5.26 -2.76
CA ALA A 410 -19.10 -5.90 -1.98
C ALA A 410 -18.18 -6.76 -2.87
N GLN A 411 -18.76 -7.55 -3.79
CA GLN A 411 -18.00 -8.32 -4.77
C GLN A 411 -17.20 -7.41 -5.73
N ALA A 412 -17.83 -6.34 -6.24
CA ALA A 412 -17.11 -5.38 -7.09
C ALA A 412 -15.91 -4.76 -6.37
N ARG A 413 -16.07 -4.43 -5.06
CA ARG A 413 -14.99 -3.89 -4.23
C ARG A 413 -13.90 -4.93 -3.96
N SER A 414 -14.25 -6.15 -3.60
CA SER A 414 -13.26 -7.21 -3.31
C SER A 414 -12.45 -7.60 -4.55
N GLN A 415 -13.01 -7.46 -5.74
CA GLN A 415 -12.35 -7.74 -7.01
C GLN A 415 -11.63 -6.53 -7.62
N ALA A 416 -11.78 -5.33 -7.05
CA ALA A 416 -11.10 -4.14 -7.54
C ALA A 416 -9.60 -4.21 -7.25
N ARG A 417 -8.76 -3.65 -8.16
CA ARG A 417 -7.33 -3.52 -7.91
C ARG A 417 -7.11 -2.67 -6.66
N GLU A 418 -6.56 -3.25 -5.62
CA GLU A 418 -6.17 -2.57 -4.39
C GLU A 418 -4.68 -2.28 -4.41
N PHE A 419 -4.30 -1.09 -3.91
CA PHE A 419 -2.92 -0.64 -3.82
C PHE A 419 -2.43 -0.72 -2.38
N ALA A 420 -1.15 -1.05 -2.20
CA ALA A 420 -0.54 -1.26 -0.89
C ALA A 420 -1.41 -2.14 0.03
N ALA A 421 -1.92 -3.25 -0.48
CA ALA A 421 -2.89 -4.14 0.20
C ALA A 421 -2.42 -4.59 1.59
N SER A 422 -1.10 -4.68 1.83
CA SER A 422 -0.48 -5.01 3.13
C SER A 422 -0.80 -3.99 4.22
N THR A 423 -1.07 -2.74 3.86
CA THR A 423 -1.34 -1.65 4.79
C THR A 423 -2.82 -1.48 5.12
N ARG A 424 -3.69 -2.12 4.33
CA ARG A 424 -5.16 -2.10 4.49
C ARG A 424 -5.74 -0.68 4.59
N ILE A 425 -5.26 0.21 3.73
CA ILE A 425 -5.78 1.58 3.65
C ILE A 425 -7.01 1.69 2.75
N ASP A 426 -7.47 0.57 2.20
CA ASP A 426 -8.68 0.48 1.38
C ASP A 426 -8.67 1.43 0.16
N GLN A 427 -7.51 1.59 -0.49
CA GLN A 427 -7.34 2.41 -1.69
C GLN A 427 -7.34 1.52 -2.92
N VAL A 428 -8.30 1.76 -3.84
CA VAL A 428 -8.52 0.93 -5.04
C VAL A 428 -8.54 1.77 -6.30
N ASP A 429 -8.20 1.15 -7.44
CA ASP A 429 -8.38 1.81 -8.74
C ASP A 429 -9.85 2.16 -8.98
N LEU A 430 -10.10 3.44 -9.26
CA LEU A 430 -11.45 3.95 -9.40
C LEU A 430 -12.16 3.46 -10.65
N VAL A 431 -11.44 3.30 -11.76
CA VAL A 431 -12.00 2.78 -13.02
C VAL A 431 -12.39 1.32 -12.86
N HIS A 432 -11.50 0.50 -12.29
CA HIS A 432 -11.74 -0.92 -12.09
C HIS A 432 -12.88 -1.17 -11.10
N LEU A 433 -12.91 -0.44 -9.98
CA LEU A 433 -14.05 -0.48 -9.05
C LEU A 433 -15.36 -0.13 -9.75
N ALA A 434 -15.38 1.01 -10.45
CA ALA A 434 -16.60 1.53 -11.07
C ALA A 434 -17.16 0.57 -12.14
N GLU A 435 -16.30 -0.05 -12.96
CA GLU A 435 -16.69 -1.02 -13.97
C GLU A 435 -17.17 -2.33 -13.37
N ASN A 436 -16.50 -2.84 -12.32
CA ASN A 436 -16.87 -4.08 -11.65
C ASN A 436 -18.27 -4.02 -11.03
N THR A 437 -18.73 -2.84 -10.61
CA THR A 437 -20.11 -2.70 -10.10
C THR A 437 -21.18 -3.06 -11.15
N GLY A 438 -20.86 -3.04 -12.44
CA GLY A 438 -21.80 -3.25 -13.53
C GLY A 438 -22.82 -2.12 -13.74
N LEU A 439 -22.78 -1.08 -12.87
CA LEU A 439 -23.71 0.04 -12.93
C LEU A 439 -23.42 0.93 -14.16
N LYS A 440 -24.48 1.53 -14.71
CA LYS A 440 -24.35 2.46 -15.83
C LYS A 440 -23.51 3.68 -15.45
N GLU A 441 -23.77 4.25 -14.27
CA GLU A 441 -23.09 5.41 -13.70
C GLU A 441 -21.61 5.11 -13.43
N GLY A 442 -21.27 3.85 -13.08
CA GLY A 442 -19.91 3.38 -12.97
C GLY A 442 -19.15 3.45 -14.29
N LYS A 443 -19.78 3.00 -15.38
CA LYS A 443 -19.19 3.10 -16.74
C LYS A 443 -19.01 4.55 -17.19
N GLU A 444 -19.94 5.44 -16.83
CA GLU A 444 -19.83 6.86 -17.14
C GLU A 444 -18.68 7.52 -16.35
N LEU A 445 -18.51 7.16 -15.08
CA LEU A 445 -17.39 7.61 -14.25
C LEU A 445 -16.06 7.09 -14.79
N ALA A 446 -15.96 5.80 -15.08
CA ALA A 446 -14.77 5.19 -15.65
C ALA A 446 -14.32 5.89 -16.95
N ALA A 447 -15.29 6.22 -17.83
CA ALA A 447 -14.99 6.95 -19.06
C ALA A 447 -14.46 8.38 -18.78
N ALA A 448 -15.02 9.09 -17.80
CA ALA A 448 -14.56 10.43 -17.43
C ALA A 448 -13.14 10.41 -16.85
N ILE A 449 -12.83 9.43 -16.00
CA ILE A 449 -11.48 9.27 -15.43
C ILE A 449 -10.47 8.93 -16.54
N ARG A 450 -10.78 7.97 -17.42
CA ARG A 450 -9.88 7.63 -18.54
C ARG A 450 -9.62 8.83 -19.48
N ASN A 451 -10.59 9.72 -19.65
CA ASN A 451 -10.37 10.93 -20.43
C ASN A 451 -9.44 11.93 -19.72
N ALA A 452 -9.56 12.05 -18.39
CA ALA A 452 -8.73 12.97 -17.62
C ALA A 452 -7.29 12.46 -17.42
N VAL A 453 -7.06 11.16 -17.46
CA VAL A 453 -5.72 10.56 -17.43
C VAL A 453 -5.10 10.63 -18.82
N LYS A 454 -4.10 11.50 -18.98
CA LYS A 454 -3.48 11.81 -20.29
C LYS A 454 -2.36 10.86 -20.67
N TYR A 455 -1.71 10.29 -19.68
CA TYR A 455 -0.70 9.28 -19.87
C TYR A 455 -0.57 8.44 -18.60
N ASN A 456 -0.58 7.13 -18.74
CA ASN A 456 -0.40 6.20 -17.64
C ASN A 456 0.48 5.05 -18.08
N ARG A 457 1.45 4.68 -17.24
CA ARG A 457 2.25 3.47 -17.43
C ARG A 457 2.37 2.68 -16.17
N THR A 458 2.40 1.37 -16.34
CA THR A 458 2.58 0.40 -15.26
C THR A 458 3.73 -0.54 -15.58
N SER A 459 4.26 -1.22 -14.58
CA SER A 459 5.10 -2.40 -14.79
C SER A 459 4.28 -3.54 -15.39
N THR A 460 4.94 -4.49 -16.04
CA THR A 460 4.28 -5.62 -16.73
C THR A 460 3.49 -6.54 -15.77
N ASN A 461 3.84 -6.56 -14.50
CA ASN A 461 3.18 -7.32 -13.43
C ASN A 461 2.08 -6.53 -12.69
N MET A 462 1.69 -5.35 -13.22
CA MET A 462 0.60 -4.54 -12.68
C MET A 462 -0.51 -4.40 -13.72
N SER A 463 -1.67 -4.96 -13.44
CA SER A 463 -2.87 -4.86 -14.28
C SER A 463 -3.97 -4.08 -13.56
N ASN A 464 -4.92 -3.56 -14.31
CA ASN A 464 -6.11 -2.87 -13.79
C ASN A 464 -5.79 -1.63 -12.92
N ALA A 465 -4.72 -0.90 -13.22
CA ALA A 465 -4.33 0.37 -12.63
C ALA A 465 -4.41 1.46 -13.71
N TYR A 466 -5.46 2.25 -13.66
CA TYR A 466 -5.84 3.20 -14.72
C TYR A 466 -5.47 4.65 -14.41
N GLY A 467 -4.66 4.88 -13.39
CA GLY A 467 -4.01 6.15 -13.10
C GLY A 467 -4.67 6.99 -12.01
N LEU A 468 -5.86 6.62 -11.52
CA LEU A 468 -6.48 7.24 -10.36
C LEU A 468 -7.16 6.21 -9.45
N SER A 469 -6.71 6.15 -8.23
CA SER A 469 -7.33 5.38 -7.15
C SER A 469 -8.36 6.22 -6.36
N ILE A 470 -9.08 5.56 -5.47
CA ILE A 470 -9.99 6.19 -4.52
C ILE A 470 -10.04 5.36 -3.22
N TYR A 471 -10.24 6.01 -2.09
CA TYR A 471 -10.55 5.32 -0.86
C TYR A 471 -11.98 4.76 -0.91
N PHE A 472 -12.15 3.44 -0.82
CA PHE A 472 -13.46 2.80 -0.66
C PHE A 472 -13.36 1.75 0.46
N PRO A 473 -14.09 1.92 1.59
CA PRO A 473 -13.92 1.11 2.79
C PRO A 473 -14.18 -0.37 2.52
N TYR A 474 -13.36 -1.25 3.10
CA TYR A 474 -13.57 -2.69 3.04
C TYR A 474 -12.89 -3.44 4.19
N ARG A 475 -11.54 -3.41 4.26
CA ARG A 475 -10.76 -4.17 5.24
C ARG A 475 -10.61 -3.43 6.58
N SER A 476 -10.68 -2.11 6.55
CA SER A 476 -10.45 -1.23 7.71
C SER A 476 -11.54 -0.16 7.90
N SER A 477 -12.77 -0.46 7.51
CA SER A 477 -13.90 0.48 7.52
C SER A 477 -14.07 1.16 8.86
N ALA A 478 -14.08 0.40 9.96
CA ALA A 478 -14.24 0.92 11.31
C ALA A 478 -13.14 1.91 11.74
N LYS A 479 -11.94 1.80 11.11
CA LYS A 479 -10.79 2.64 11.45
C LYS A 479 -10.77 3.97 10.71
N TYR A 480 -11.15 3.98 9.43
CA TYR A 480 -10.86 5.13 8.55
C TYR A 480 -12.08 5.92 8.09
N VAL A 481 -13.30 5.33 8.08
CA VAL A 481 -14.48 5.98 7.48
C VAL A 481 -14.80 7.35 8.07
N ASP A 482 -14.77 7.49 9.40
CA ASP A 482 -15.06 8.79 10.03
C ASP A 482 -13.94 9.82 9.77
N SER A 483 -12.67 9.40 9.79
CA SER A 483 -11.55 10.29 9.46
C SER A 483 -11.59 10.73 7.99
N MET A 484 -11.89 9.80 7.06
CA MET A 484 -12.04 10.12 5.64
C MET A 484 -13.23 11.03 5.38
N SER A 485 -14.36 10.80 6.05
CA SER A 485 -15.51 11.72 5.98
C SER A 485 -15.15 13.14 6.40
N LYS A 486 -14.33 13.29 7.43
CA LYS A 486 -13.80 14.60 7.85
C LYS A 486 -12.88 15.21 6.78
N THR A 487 -11.93 14.42 6.29
CA THR A 487 -11.01 14.87 5.21
C THR A 487 -11.80 15.34 3.99
N TYR A 488 -12.85 14.61 3.58
CA TYR A 488 -13.69 14.98 2.46
C TYR A 488 -14.39 16.33 2.67
N GLY A 489 -14.91 16.58 3.85
CA GLY A 489 -15.47 17.92 4.19
C GLY A 489 -14.41 19.03 4.11
N GLU A 490 -13.18 18.78 4.55
CA GLU A 490 -12.08 19.74 4.54
C GLU A 490 -11.56 20.05 3.12
N ILE A 491 -11.47 19.04 2.26
CA ILE A 491 -11.01 19.23 0.86
C ILE A 491 -12.13 19.67 -0.08
N GLY A 492 -13.40 19.53 0.31
CA GLY A 492 -14.55 19.87 -0.51
C GLY A 492 -14.98 18.76 -1.47
N MET A 493 -14.74 17.50 -1.14
CA MET A 493 -15.19 16.37 -1.93
C MET A 493 -16.72 16.20 -1.86
N ASP A 494 -17.26 15.48 -2.85
CA ASP A 494 -18.70 15.27 -3.02
C ASP A 494 -19.38 14.64 -1.80
N GLU A 495 -20.48 15.23 -1.33
CA GLU A 495 -21.22 14.76 -0.17
C GLU A 495 -21.95 13.43 -0.44
N ASP A 496 -22.37 13.15 -1.68
CA ASP A 496 -23.01 11.90 -2.05
C ASP A 496 -22.00 10.74 -1.96
N TYR A 497 -20.72 11.00 -2.29
CA TYR A 497 -19.65 10.01 -2.11
C TYR A 497 -19.40 9.73 -0.63
N THR A 498 -19.29 10.77 0.18
CA THR A 498 -19.15 10.64 1.64
C THR A 498 -20.28 9.79 2.23
N LYS A 499 -21.51 10.07 1.83
CA LYS A 499 -22.70 9.31 2.24
C LYS A 499 -22.63 7.86 1.77
N CYS A 500 -22.24 7.62 0.53
CA CYS A 500 -22.13 6.30 -0.07
C CYS A 500 -21.19 5.39 0.72
N ILE A 501 -19.95 5.85 0.99
CA ILE A 501 -18.97 5.04 1.75
C ILE A 501 -19.41 4.79 3.19
N ARG A 502 -20.10 5.74 3.83
CA ARG A 502 -20.65 5.57 5.18
C ARG A 502 -21.77 4.54 5.20
N GLN A 503 -22.64 4.56 4.21
CA GLN A 503 -23.72 3.58 4.07
C GLN A 503 -23.18 2.17 3.80
N PHE A 504 -22.20 2.05 2.92
CA PHE A 504 -21.53 0.77 2.64
C PHE A 504 -20.87 0.22 3.92
N ALA A 505 -20.06 1.04 4.59
CA ALA A 505 -19.36 0.67 5.81
C ALA A 505 -20.32 0.34 6.97
N SER A 506 -21.43 1.04 7.09
CA SER A 506 -22.46 0.77 8.11
C SER A 506 -23.05 -0.63 7.95
N LEU A 507 -23.38 -1.04 6.72
CA LEU A 507 -23.91 -2.38 6.46
C LEU A 507 -22.83 -3.46 6.62
N GLN A 508 -21.61 -3.17 6.16
CA GLN A 508 -20.47 -4.08 6.32
C GLN A 508 -20.18 -4.39 7.79
N VAL A 509 -20.05 -3.36 8.62
CA VAL A 509 -19.78 -3.51 10.06
C VAL A 509 -20.96 -4.20 10.77
N SER A 510 -22.20 -3.94 10.32
CA SER A 510 -23.37 -4.65 10.83
C SER A 510 -23.33 -6.14 10.48
N GLY A 511 -22.87 -6.51 9.27
CA GLY A 511 -22.66 -7.87 8.85
C GLY A 511 -21.55 -8.58 9.64
N GLN A 512 -20.43 -7.90 9.88
CA GLN A 512 -19.35 -8.41 10.74
C GLN A 512 -19.85 -8.72 12.15
N ALA A 513 -20.64 -7.81 12.74
CA ALA A 513 -21.21 -8.02 14.07
C ALA A 513 -22.22 -9.18 14.09
N ALA A 514 -23.02 -9.32 13.04
CA ALA A 514 -24.02 -10.40 12.91
C ALA A 514 -23.37 -11.77 12.67
N GLY A 515 -22.29 -11.82 11.89
CA GLY A 515 -21.56 -13.04 11.54
C GLY A 515 -20.83 -13.67 12.74
N GLY A 516 -20.62 -12.92 13.82
CA GLY A 516 -19.99 -13.42 15.05
C GLY A 516 -18.57 -13.96 14.81
N GLY A 517 -17.85 -13.44 13.81
CA GLY A 517 -16.55 -13.92 13.43
C GLY A 517 -15.58 -13.99 14.62
N THR A 518 -14.82 -15.06 14.73
CA THR A 518 -13.81 -15.26 15.76
C THR A 518 -12.53 -14.55 15.37
N GLY A 519 -12.01 -13.71 16.24
CA GLY A 519 -10.89 -12.86 15.94
C GLY A 519 -9.51 -13.53 15.85
N SER A 520 -9.38 -14.85 16.20
CA SER A 520 -8.08 -15.48 16.35
C SER A 520 -8.12 -16.97 16.05
N PRO A 521 -7.15 -17.51 15.31
CA PRO A 521 -7.00 -18.96 15.15
C PRO A 521 -6.69 -19.65 16.48
N TYR A 522 -6.21 -18.93 17.48
CA TYR A 522 -5.84 -19.45 18.78
C TYR A 522 -7.06 -19.80 19.63
N ASP A 523 -8.18 -19.11 19.42
CA ASP A 523 -9.46 -19.46 20.05
C ASP A 523 -9.97 -20.83 19.58
N THR A 524 -9.61 -21.22 18.34
CA THR A 524 -9.91 -22.56 17.79
C THR A 524 -8.90 -23.61 18.18
N LEU A 525 -7.64 -23.24 18.42
CA LEU A 525 -6.58 -24.17 18.81
C LEU A 525 -6.76 -24.71 20.23
N PHE A 526 -7.31 -23.90 21.12
CA PHE A 526 -7.28 -24.15 22.57
C PHE A 526 -8.61 -23.89 23.28
N GLY A 527 -9.61 -23.37 22.57
CA GLY A 527 -10.96 -23.14 23.10
C GLY A 527 -11.88 -24.36 22.97
N ASP A 528 -12.85 -24.46 23.85
CA ASP A 528 -13.94 -25.44 23.77
C ASP A 528 -14.91 -25.00 22.64
N TYR A 529 -14.45 -25.14 21.38
CA TYR A 529 -15.19 -24.71 20.18
C TYR A 529 -16.55 -25.44 20.05
N ALA A 530 -16.62 -26.68 20.52
CA ALA A 530 -17.83 -27.46 20.57
C ALA A 530 -18.91 -26.81 21.46
N GLY A 531 -18.52 -25.95 22.40
CA GLY A 531 -19.46 -25.22 23.26
C GLY A 531 -20.13 -24.01 22.58
N GLN A 532 -19.50 -23.40 21.57
CA GLN A 532 -20.08 -22.26 20.87
C GLN A 532 -21.09 -22.69 19.79
N PHE A 533 -20.87 -23.84 19.14
CA PHE A 533 -21.76 -24.34 18.09
C PHE A 533 -22.85 -25.30 18.57
N SER A 534 -22.67 -25.97 19.72
CA SER A 534 -23.63 -26.97 20.22
C SER A 534 -24.95 -26.38 20.75
N GLY A 535 -25.15 -25.07 20.71
CA GLY A 535 -26.39 -24.39 21.13
C GLY A 535 -27.15 -23.68 20.02
N MET A 536 -26.60 -23.69 18.77
CA MET A 536 -27.25 -23.05 17.63
C MET A 536 -28.07 -24.04 16.82
N ASP A 537 -29.28 -24.30 17.27
CA ASP A 537 -30.32 -24.84 16.36
C ASP A 537 -30.65 -23.76 15.33
N SER A 538 -30.84 -24.17 14.08
CA SER A 538 -31.14 -23.32 12.92
C SER A 538 -32.33 -22.37 13.08
N THR A 539 -33.10 -22.49 14.14
CA THR A 539 -34.18 -21.58 14.56
C THR A 539 -33.69 -20.45 15.51
N GLY A 540 -32.48 -20.56 16.07
CA GLY A 540 -31.93 -19.57 17.01
C GLY A 540 -31.12 -18.46 16.33
N SER A 541 -30.69 -18.63 15.07
CA SER A 541 -29.86 -17.67 14.38
C SER A 541 -30.52 -16.30 14.18
N SER A 542 -31.80 -16.26 13.87
CA SER A 542 -32.55 -15.02 13.67
C SER A 542 -32.78 -14.20 14.96
N GLU A 543 -33.04 -14.89 16.09
CA GLU A 543 -33.18 -14.23 17.39
C GLU A 543 -31.81 -13.73 17.91
N LEU A 544 -30.73 -14.48 17.62
CA LEU A 544 -29.36 -14.11 17.98
C LEU A 544 -28.87 -12.93 17.15
N ILE A 545 -29.10 -12.93 15.83
CA ILE A 545 -28.78 -11.80 14.95
C ILE A 545 -29.56 -10.57 15.35
N GLY A 546 -30.86 -10.71 15.67
CA GLY A 546 -31.67 -9.61 16.19
C GLY A 546 -31.18 -9.09 17.55
N ALA A 547 -30.75 -9.97 18.45
CA ALA A 547 -30.20 -9.59 19.75
C ALA A 547 -28.81 -8.95 19.60
N LEU A 548 -27.94 -9.46 18.72
CA LEU A 548 -26.64 -8.90 18.41
C LEU A 548 -26.79 -7.52 17.73
N LEU A 549 -27.68 -7.40 16.75
CA LEU A 549 -27.98 -6.13 16.09
C LEU A 549 -28.60 -5.13 17.04
N SER A 550 -29.49 -5.54 17.95
CA SER A 550 -30.05 -4.63 18.95
C SER A 550 -29.02 -4.20 19.99
N SER A 551 -28.10 -5.08 20.38
CA SER A 551 -26.96 -4.77 21.24
C SER A 551 -25.96 -3.84 20.52
N PHE A 552 -25.67 -4.14 19.28
CA PHE A 552 -24.78 -3.37 18.41
C PHE A 552 -25.35 -1.99 18.07
N LEU A 553 -26.62 -1.90 17.71
CA LEU A 553 -27.32 -0.64 17.46
C LEU A 553 -27.62 0.13 18.75
N GLY A 554 -27.58 -0.54 19.91
CA GLY A 554 -27.68 0.04 21.24
C GLY A 554 -26.39 0.59 21.82
N GLY A 555 -25.23 0.44 21.10
CA GLY A 555 -23.95 1.09 21.45
C GLY A 555 -22.89 0.19 22.07
N ASP A 556 -23.06 -1.12 22.08
CA ASP A 556 -21.97 -2.05 22.47
C ASP A 556 -21.25 -2.62 21.24
N TYR A 557 -20.11 -2.00 20.89
CA TYR A 557 -19.31 -2.32 19.70
C TYR A 557 -18.05 -3.12 20.03
N SER A 558 -17.99 -3.76 21.19
CA SER A 558 -16.77 -4.42 21.67
C SER A 558 -16.29 -5.60 20.82
N SER A 559 -17.16 -6.14 19.96
CA SER A 559 -16.84 -7.28 19.08
C SER A 559 -16.24 -6.90 17.73
N VAL A 560 -16.28 -5.63 17.32
CA VAL A 560 -15.74 -5.20 16.03
C VAL A 560 -14.38 -4.55 16.21
N SER A 561 -13.36 -5.18 15.63
CA SER A 561 -11.98 -4.70 15.68
C SER A 561 -11.86 -3.31 15.03
N GLY A 562 -11.28 -2.35 15.76
CA GLY A 562 -11.04 -0.98 15.27
C GLY A 562 -12.14 0.03 15.58
N LEU A 563 -13.34 -0.37 16.07
CA LEU A 563 -14.34 0.57 16.56
C LEU A 563 -13.95 1.10 17.93
N SER A 564 -13.70 2.40 18.01
CA SER A 564 -13.60 3.11 19.29
C SER A 564 -14.96 3.73 19.65
N SER A 565 -15.26 3.82 20.92
CA SER A 565 -16.50 4.45 21.43
C SER A 565 -16.70 5.92 21.01
N SER A 566 -15.71 6.54 20.38
CA SER A 566 -15.74 7.93 19.90
C SER A 566 -15.74 8.07 18.36
N GLY A 567 -15.63 6.98 17.59
CA GLY A 567 -15.41 7.01 16.12
C GLY A 567 -16.39 6.14 15.33
N SER A 568 -17.66 6.12 15.67
CA SER A 568 -18.67 5.27 15.03
C SER A 568 -19.88 6.06 14.50
N SER A 569 -19.67 7.31 14.13
CA SER A 569 -20.79 8.17 13.69
C SER A 569 -21.42 7.68 12.38
N PHE A 570 -20.65 7.01 11.52
CA PHE A 570 -21.12 6.46 10.25
C PHE A 570 -22.16 5.34 10.40
N LEU A 571 -22.22 4.66 11.54
CA LEU A 571 -23.20 3.60 11.80
C LEU A 571 -24.65 4.09 11.79
N SER A 572 -24.85 5.40 12.00
CA SER A 572 -26.19 6.01 11.88
C SER A 572 -26.62 6.27 10.44
N ASP A 573 -25.68 6.25 9.47
CA ASP A 573 -25.96 6.53 8.07
C ASP A 573 -26.28 5.24 7.32
N ARG A 574 -27.50 4.73 7.53
CA ARG A 574 -27.94 3.48 6.94
C ARG A 574 -28.65 3.71 5.62
N ALA A 575 -28.37 2.86 4.64
CA ALA A 575 -29.15 2.80 3.39
C ALA A 575 -30.45 2.01 3.57
N LEU A 576 -30.46 1.04 4.50
CA LEU A 576 -31.60 0.20 4.84
C LEU A 576 -32.21 0.63 6.20
N SER A 577 -33.50 0.42 6.40
CA SER A 577 -34.09 0.52 7.74
C SER A 577 -33.49 -0.54 8.69
N GLU A 578 -33.65 -0.36 10.00
CA GLU A 578 -33.19 -1.38 10.97
C GLU A 578 -33.79 -2.75 10.67
N GLN A 579 -35.09 -2.82 10.40
CA GLN A 579 -35.77 -4.05 10.08
C GLN A 579 -35.28 -4.67 8.78
N ASP A 580 -35.11 -3.86 7.72
CA ASP A 580 -34.59 -4.36 6.43
C ASP A 580 -33.13 -4.82 6.54
N THR A 581 -32.32 -4.15 7.39
CA THR A 581 -30.93 -4.58 7.69
C THR A 581 -30.92 -5.96 8.34
N VAL A 582 -31.78 -6.19 9.35
CA VAL A 582 -31.89 -7.50 10.00
C VAL A 582 -32.36 -8.58 9.01
N GLU A 583 -33.42 -8.31 8.25
CA GLU A 583 -33.91 -9.25 7.22
C GLU A 583 -32.82 -9.56 6.19
N TYR A 584 -32.12 -8.53 5.70
CA TYR A 584 -31.04 -8.71 4.73
C TYR A 584 -29.92 -9.58 5.29
N LEU A 585 -29.45 -9.31 6.52
CA LEU A 585 -28.37 -10.07 7.15
C LEU A 585 -28.78 -11.50 7.51
N GLN A 586 -30.07 -11.75 7.80
CA GLN A 586 -30.59 -13.11 8.02
C GLN A 586 -30.48 -13.97 6.75
N ASP A 587 -30.77 -13.36 5.60
CA ASP A 587 -30.76 -14.07 4.31
C ASP A 587 -29.34 -14.11 3.67
N HIS A 588 -28.41 -13.23 4.08
CA HIS A 588 -27.09 -13.06 3.49
C HIS A 588 -25.99 -13.05 4.57
N HIS A 589 -25.96 -14.05 5.44
CA HIS A 589 -24.86 -14.24 6.40
C HIS A 589 -24.09 -15.52 6.08
N PHE A 590 -22.81 -15.52 6.40
CA PHE A 590 -22.00 -16.73 6.32
C PHE A 590 -22.33 -17.65 7.48
N ASP A 591 -22.77 -18.86 7.18
CA ASP A 591 -23.12 -19.87 8.20
C ASP A 591 -21.88 -20.65 8.62
N ALA A 592 -21.17 -20.15 9.63
CA ALA A 592 -19.98 -20.77 10.17
C ALA A 592 -20.21 -22.20 10.71
N THR A 593 -21.47 -22.62 10.96
CA THR A 593 -21.76 -24.00 11.39
C THR A 593 -21.49 -25.02 10.29
N GLN A 594 -21.42 -24.59 9.02
CA GLN A 594 -21.04 -25.43 7.89
C GLN A 594 -19.52 -25.70 7.81
N LEU A 595 -18.70 -25.01 8.63
CA LEU A 595 -17.25 -25.23 8.70
C LEU A 595 -16.85 -26.48 9.51
N ALA A 596 -17.80 -27.33 9.86
CA ALA A 596 -17.52 -28.59 10.56
C ALA A 596 -16.86 -29.61 9.60
N TRP A 597 -15.78 -30.24 10.06
CA TRP A 597 -15.10 -31.30 9.32
C TRP A 597 -15.95 -32.54 9.21
N VAL A 598 -16.11 -33.02 7.99
CA VAL A 598 -16.78 -34.30 7.67
C VAL A 598 -15.75 -35.30 7.15
N GLN A 599 -15.60 -36.44 7.83
CA GLN A 599 -14.66 -37.45 7.39
C GLN A 599 -15.31 -38.37 6.34
N GLU A 600 -14.72 -38.35 5.12
CA GLU A 600 -15.15 -39.21 4.00
C GLU A 600 -13.93 -39.81 3.31
N ASN A 601 -13.98 -41.12 3.08
CA ASN A 601 -12.90 -41.87 2.40
C ASN A 601 -11.50 -41.68 3.02
N GLY A 602 -11.45 -41.39 4.31
CA GLY A 602 -10.18 -41.13 5.03
C GLY A 602 -9.64 -39.70 4.88
N GLN A 603 -10.42 -38.77 4.30
CA GLN A 603 -10.13 -37.36 4.19
C GLN A 603 -11.11 -36.55 5.04
N ASP A 604 -10.64 -35.50 5.66
CA ASP A 604 -11.45 -34.48 6.32
C ASP A 604 -11.84 -33.42 5.29
N LYS A 605 -13.12 -33.08 5.19
CA LYS A 605 -13.66 -32.17 4.18
C LYS A 605 -14.59 -31.14 4.80
N ILE A 606 -14.61 -29.92 4.23
CA ILE A 606 -15.64 -28.91 4.48
C ILE A 606 -16.59 -28.89 3.29
N LYS A 607 -17.88 -28.94 3.58
CA LYS A 607 -18.96 -28.95 2.57
C LYS A 607 -19.80 -27.70 2.71
N LEU A 608 -19.52 -26.71 1.85
CA LEU A 608 -20.33 -25.50 1.76
C LEU A 608 -21.28 -25.58 0.56
N SER A 609 -22.48 -25.01 0.70
CA SER A 609 -23.36 -24.80 -0.43
C SER A 609 -22.78 -23.77 -1.43
N GLU A 610 -23.25 -23.77 -2.67
CA GLU A 610 -22.85 -22.75 -3.66
C GLU A 610 -23.17 -21.33 -3.18
N GLU A 611 -24.27 -21.16 -2.44
CA GLU A 611 -24.67 -19.89 -1.85
C GLU A 611 -23.64 -19.43 -0.81
N GLN A 612 -23.19 -20.32 0.08
CA GLN A 612 -22.18 -20.00 1.07
C GLN A 612 -20.81 -19.72 0.43
N TRP A 613 -20.41 -20.48 -0.61
CA TRP A 613 -19.22 -20.16 -1.39
C TRP A 613 -19.27 -18.78 -2.05
N SER A 614 -20.42 -18.32 -2.49
CA SER A 614 -20.59 -16.99 -3.09
C SER A 614 -20.35 -15.84 -2.10
N MET A 615 -20.35 -16.13 -0.80
CA MET A 615 -20.06 -15.15 0.26
C MET A 615 -18.58 -15.13 0.67
N VAL A 616 -17.80 -16.15 0.28
CA VAL A 616 -16.38 -16.23 0.63
C VAL A 616 -15.56 -15.36 -0.33
N THR A 617 -14.84 -14.40 0.22
CA THR A 617 -13.93 -13.55 -0.55
C THR A 617 -12.48 -14.00 -0.50
N ASP A 618 -12.05 -14.54 0.67
CA ASP A 618 -10.70 -15.05 0.85
C ASP A 618 -10.74 -16.39 1.60
N LEU A 619 -9.82 -17.28 1.26
CA LEU A 619 -9.61 -18.56 1.91
C LEU A 619 -8.11 -18.80 2.08
N GLU A 620 -7.68 -19.03 3.31
CA GLU A 620 -6.27 -19.31 3.61
C GLU A 620 -6.11 -20.47 4.57
N LEU A 621 -5.08 -21.27 4.31
CA LEU A 621 -4.55 -22.29 5.20
C LEU A 621 -3.61 -21.66 6.22
N ASN A 622 -3.82 -21.91 7.51
CA ASN A 622 -2.86 -21.60 8.57
C ASN A 622 -2.24 -22.89 9.08
N THR A 623 -0.94 -22.91 9.18
CA THR A 623 -0.18 -24.06 9.67
C THR A 623 0.71 -23.68 10.85
N PHE A 624 0.60 -24.45 11.94
CA PHE A 624 1.48 -24.36 13.10
C PHE A 624 2.33 -25.62 13.19
N PHE A 625 3.62 -25.45 13.40
CA PHE A 625 4.55 -26.58 13.49
C PHE A 625 5.09 -26.74 14.93
N ASP A 626 5.04 -27.96 15.46
CA ASP A 626 5.55 -28.28 16.80
C ASP A 626 7.10 -28.30 16.80
N THR A 627 7.69 -27.31 17.44
CA THR A 627 9.15 -27.15 17.57
C THR A 627 9.74 -27.93 18.76
N GLY A 628 8.91 -28.61 19.56
CA GLY A 628 9.30 -29.21 20.84
C GLY A 628 9.39 -28.19 22.00
N LYS A 629 9.20 -26.90 21.73
CA LYS A 629 9.16 -25.81 22.73
C LYS A 629 7.84 -25.03 22.69
N GLY A 630 7.00 -25.29 21.71
CA GLY A 630 5.76 -24.63 21.41
C GLY A 630 5.50 -24.71 19.90
N TYR A 631 4.45 -24.06 19.47
CA TYR A 631 4.05 -24.01 18.07
C TYR A 631 4.61 -22.77 17.37
N ALA A 632 5.42 -22.97 16.31
CA ALA A 632 5.79 -21.92 15.39
C ALA A 632 4.64 -21.69 14.42
N ASP A 633 4.16 -20.46 14.35
CA ASP A 633 3.19 -20.03 13.33
C ASP A 633 3.90 -19.85 11.99
N LEU A 634 3.56 -20.71 11.03
CA LEU A 634 4.10 -20.64 9.69
C LEU A 634 3.34 -19.63 8.82
N GLY A 635 2.20 -19.11 9.30
CA GLY A 635 1.46 -18.03 8.67
C GLY A 635 0.22 -18.49 7.90
N LEU A 636 -0.21 -17.68 6.96
CA LEU A 636 -1.42 -17.83 6.17
C LEU A 636 -1.08 -17.94 4.69
N ASP A 637 -1.40 -19.08 4.08
CA ASP A 637 -1.14 -19.29 2.66
C ASP A 637 -2.45 -19.61 1.92
N ASN A 638 -2.67 -19.03 0.77
CA ASN A 638 -3.84 -19.28 -0.07
C ASN A 638 -3.69 -20.56 -0.91
N VAL A 639 -3.25 -21.66 -0.27
CA VAL A 639 -3.15 -22.99 -0.89
C VAL A 639 -4.25 -23.89 -0.37
N TYR A 640 -4.97 -24.53 -1.26
CA TYR A 640 -6.06 -25.45 -0.92
C TYR A 640 -6.40 -26.35 -2.08
N ASP A 641 -6.97 -27.51 -1.77
CA ASP A 641 -7.43 -28.49 -2.74
C ASP A 641 -8.93 -28.75 -2.58
N PHE A 642 -9.62 -28.98 -3.70
CA PHE A 642 -11.01 -29.32 -3.74
C PHE A 642 -11.20 -30.70 -4.37
N ASP A 643 -12.21 -31.44 -3.90
CA ASP A 643 -12.62 -32.67 -4.55
C ASP A 643 -13.45 -32.38 -5.82
N GLU A 644 -13.85 -33.45 -6.54
CA GLU A 644 -14.66 -33.34 -7.77
C GLU A 644 -16.04 -32.70 -7.53
N GLU A 645 -16.52 -32.73 -6.29
CA GLU A 645 -17.79 -32.14 -5.86
C GLU A 645 -17.61 -30.69 -5.40
N GLY A 646 -16.36 -30.21 -5.31
CA GLY A 646 -16.01 -28.86 -4.89
C GLY A 646 -15.98 -28.65 -3.38
N ASN A 647 -15.85 -29.71 -2.60
CA ASN A 647 -15.65 -29.63 -1.16
C ASN A 647 -14.17 -29.37 -0.87
N LEU A 648 -13.88 -28.52 0.11
CA LEU A 648 -12.52 -28.27 0.57
C LEU A 648 -11.95 -29.53 1.24
N ILE A 649 -10.78 -29.98 0.80
CA ILE A 649 -10.05 -31.08 1.40
C ILE A 649 -9.03 -30.51 2.39
N ALA A 650 -8.99 -31.04 3.60
CA ALA A 650 -8.02 -30.63 4.60
C ALA A 650 -6.59 -30.97 4.19
N ASP A 651 -5.69 -30.03 4.36
CA ASP A 651 -4.26 -30.21 4.12
C ASP A 651 -3.62 -31.17 5.12
N GLU A 652 -2.55 -31.85 4.70
CA GLU A 652 -1.79 -32.76 5.53
C GLU A 652 -0.79 -32.02 6.46
N GLY A 653 -0.61 -30.72 6.31
CA GLY A 653 0.27 -29.89 7.13
C GLY A 653 1.74 -30.32 7.09
N LYS A 654 2.18 -30.94 6.01
CA LYS A 654 3.54 -31.49 5.85
C LYS A 654 4.40 -30.71 4.86
N VAL A 655 3.81 -29.82 4.11
CA VAL A 655 4.48 -29.05 3.05
C VAL A 655 4.18 -27.57 3.26
N TRP A 656 5.22 -26.74 3.21
CA TRP A 656 5.08 -25.30 3.37
C TRP A 656 6.03 -24.53 2.47
N ILE A 657 5.74 -23.25 2.22
CA ILE A 657 6.57 -22.38 1.41
C ILE A 657 7.95 -22.16 2.04
N SER A 658 8.96 -22.04 1.19
CA SER A 658 10.36 -21.91 1.56
C SER A 658 11.11 -20.97 0.67
N ILE A 659 12.17 -20.36 1.20
CA ILE A 659 13.18 -19.62 0.46
C ILE A 659 14.48 -20.43 0.55
N ASN A 660 15.09 -20.75 -0.60
CA ASN A 660 16.30 -21.58 -0.70
C ASN A 660 16.16 -22.92 0.08
N ASN A 661 15.00 -23.59 -0.04
CA ASN A 661 14.59 -24.81 0.69
C ASN A 661 14.48 -24.66 2.21
N GLN A 662 14.55 -23.46 2.75
CA GLN A 662 14.33 -23.17 4.15
C GLN A 662 12.88 -22.70 4.35
N PRO A 663 12.04 -23.43 5.13
CA PRO A 663 10.69 -22.96 5.45
C PRO A 663 10.71 -21.57 6.09
N VAL A 664 9.76 -20.74 5.74
CA VAL A 664 9.62 -19.37 6.26
C VAL A 664 8.17 -19.13 6.69
N ALA A 665 7.95 -18.22 7.63
CA ALA A 665 6.61 -17.74 7.90
C ALA A 665 6.14 -16.89 6.72
N TYR A 666 4.98 -17.21 6.17
CA TYR A 666 4.42 -16.53 4.99
C TYR A 666 2.98 -16.10 5.27
N TYR A 667 2.65 -14.89 4.86
CA TYR A 667 1.31 -14.35 5.01
C TYR A 667 0.82 -13.84 3.67
N HIS A 668 -0.21 -14.47 3.13
CA HIS A 668 -0.94 -13.99 1.96
C HIS A 668 -1.51 -12.59 2.24
N LEU A 669 -1.39 -11.70 1.27
CA LEU A 669 -1.83 -10.30 1.37
C LEU A 669 -3.01 -10.02 0.44
N ASP A 670 -2.89 -10.46 -0.81
CA ASP A 670 -3.84 -10.13 -1.85
C ASP A 670 -3.77 -11.11 -3.02
N THR A 671 -4.93 -11.39 -3.61
CA THR A 671 -5.07 -12.13 -4.87
C THR A 671 -5.95 -11.34 -5.81
N LEU A 672 -5.40 -10.91 -6.93
CA LEU A 672 -6.18 -10.41 -8.05
C LEU A 672 -6.21 -11.42 -9.17
N ASP A 673 -7.39 -11.76 -9.64
CA ASP A 673 -7.64 -12.65 -10.78
C ASP A 673 -8.74 -12.04 -11.66
N ASP A 674 -8.38 -11.63 -12.87
CA ASP A 674 -9.34 -11.09 -13.85
C ASP A 674 -9.86 -12.16 -14.83
N GLY A 675 -9.56 -13.44 -14.55
CA GLY A 675 -9.90 -14.58 -15.38
C GLY A 675 -8.91 -14.84 -16.53
N THR A 676 -7.99 -13.92 -16.79
CA THR A 676 -6.91 -14.06 -17.78
C THR A 676 -5.54 -13.98 -17.10
N ASN A 677 -5.35 -12.95 -16.30
CA ASN A 677 -4.14 -12.71 -15.53
C ASN A 677 -4.43 -12.79 -14.04
N TYR A 678 -3.46 -13.30 -13.30
CA TYR A 678 -3.53 -13.26 -11.85
C TYR A 678 -2.23 -12.74 -11.25
N THR A 679 -2.36 -12.16 -10.07
CA THR A 679 -1.24 -11.79 -9.22
C THR A 679 -1.60 -12.15 -7.79
N ILE A 680 -0.77 -12.98 -7.16
CA ILE A 680 -0.86 -13.30 -5.73
C ILE A 680 0.33 -12.63 -5.06
N THR A 681 0.07 -11.87 -4.02
CA THR A 681 1.12 -11.18 -3.25
C THR A 681 1.08 -11.69 -1.81
N GLY A 682 2.24 -11.97 -1.25
CA GLY A 682 2.40 -12.31 0.14
C GLY A 682 3.66 -11.71 0.74
N ARG A 683 3.81 -11.82 2.05
CA ARG A 683 4.98 -11.32 2.78
C ARG A 683 5.62 -12.37 3.65
N VAL A 684 6.93 -12.24 3.84
CA VAL A 684 7.71 -13.01 4.79
C VAL A 684 8.32 -12.05 5.81
N PRO A 685 7.91 -12.08 7.08
CA PRO A 685 8.52 -11.28 8.13
C PRO A 685 9.99 -11.65 8.31
N CYS A 686 10.85 -10.65 8.39
CA CYS A 686 12.29 -10.87 8.54
C CYS A 686 12.99 -9.69 9.21
N LEU A 687 14.25 -9.89 9.56
CA LEU A 687 15.19 -8.81 9.81
C LEU A 687 16.12 -8.71 8.59
N VAL A 688 16.26 -7.52 8.04
CA VAL A 688 17.26 -7.22 7.01
C VAL A 688 18.36 -6.38 7.67
N ASN A 689 19.59 -6.88 7.69
CA ASN A 689 20.70 -6.25 8.40
C ASN A 689 20.39 -5.93 9.88
N GLY A 690 19.49 -6.70 10.49
CA GLY A 690 19.05 -6.54 11.87
C GLY A 690 17.86 -5.62 12.09
N GLU A 691 17.29 -5.01 11.04
CA GLU A 691 16.10 -4.16 11.11
C GLU A 691 14.85 -4.90 10.64
N LEU A 692 13.71 -4.66 11.30
CA LEU A 692 12.44 -5.31 11.00
C LEU A 692 11.93 -4.90 9.63
N ALA A 693 11.64 -5.89 8.79
CA ALA A 693 11.15 -5.72 7.44
C ALA A 693 10.28 -6.92 7.00
N ASN A 694 9.69 -6.80 5.83
CA ASN A 694 8.98 -7.87 5.15
C ASN A 694 9.57 -8.08 3.76
N LEU A 695 9.89 -9.31 3.38
CA LEU A 695 10.10 -9.64 1.97
C LEU A 695 8.73 -9.73 1.30
N LEU A 696 8.60 -9.13 0.13
CA LEU A 696 7.40 -9.25 -0.70
C LEU A 696 7.59 -10.38 -1.71
N LEU A 697 6.72 -11.37 -1.66
CA LEU A 697 6.66 -12.47 -2.62
C LEU A 697 5.51 -12.26 -3.58
N VAL A 698 5.78 -12.43 -4.86
CA VAL A 698 4.78 -12.28 -5.94
C VAL A 698 4.76 -13.55 -6.78
N PHE A 699 3.56 -14.02 -7.10
CA PHE A 699 3.27 -15.13 -8.02
C PHE A 699 2.33 -14.62 -9.09
N ASP A 700 2.64 -14.89 -10.35
CA ASP A 700 1.85 -14.45 -11.50
C ASP A 700 1.89 -15.47 -12.64
N ASN A 701 1.25 -15.16 -13.77
CA ASN A 701 1.19 -16.05 -14.93
C ASN A 701 2.57 -16.41 -15.51
N GLU A 702 3.55 -15.50 -15.41
CA GLU A 702 4.90 -15.70 -15.93
C GLU A 702 5.79 -16.38 -14.89
N ASN A 703 5.53 -16.13 -13.60
CA ASN A 703 6.29 -16.60 -12.46
C ASN A 703 5.41 -17.40 -11.51
N GLU A 704 4.89 -18.53 -11.96
CA GLU A 704 4.03 -19.42 -11.15
C GLU A 704 4.72 -19.94 -9.88
N LYS A 705 6.06 -20.00 -9.86
CA LYS A 705 6.85 -20.42 -8.70
C LYS A 705 7.04 -19.31 -7.68
N GLY A 706 6.79 -18.09 -8.07
CA GLY A 706 7.02 -16.90 -7.28
C GLY A 706 8.46 -16.38 -7.33
N TYR A 707 8.62 -15.13 -6.96
CA TYR A 707 9.90 -14.44 -6.78
C TYR A 707 9.80 -13.41 -5.65
N VAL A 708 10.96 -12.98 -5.15
CA VAL A 708 11.04 -11.88 -4.18
C VAL A 708 11.04 -10.56 -4.96
N ALA A 709 9.98 -9.78 -4.83
CA ALA A 709 9.82 -8.49 -5.50
C ALA A 709 10.58 -7.35 -4.80
N GLY A 710 11.04 -7.57 -3.55
CA GLY A 710 11.79 -6.60 -2.77
C GLY A 710 11.48 -6.69 -1.27
N ILE A 711 11.95 -5.69 -0.52
CA ILE A 711 11.69 -5.58 0.92
C ILE A 711 10.85 -4.32 1.20
N MET A 712 10.04 -4.37 2.21
CA MET A 712 9.27 -3.24 2.73
C MET A 712 9.58 -3.06 4.21
N THR A 713 10.03 -1.87 4.59
CA THR A 713 10.24 -1.55 6.01
C THR A 713 8.91 -1.62 6.76
N ASP A 714 8.91 -2.28 7.92
CA ASP A 714 7.72 -2.40 8.75
C ASP A 714 7.67 -1.27 9.78
N TYR A 715 6.79 -0.30 9.54
CA TYR A 715 6.54 0.83 10.45
C TYR A 715 5.44 0.55 11.48
N SER A 716 4.87 -0.65 11.52
CA SER A 716 3.77 -1.00 12.43
C SER A 716 4.10 -0.81 13.92
N GLN A 717 5.38 -0.83 14.25
CA GLN A 717 5.90 -0.57 15.61
C GLN A 717 5.95 0.92 15.99
N ASP A 718 5.82 1.83 15.02
CA ASP A 718 5.89 3.27 15.27
C ASP A 718 4.49 3.88 15.17
N GLU A 719 3.89 4.18 16.31
CA GLU A 719 2.53 4.72 16.39
C GLU A 719 2.36 6.12 15.76
N TYR A 720 3.46 6.77 15.41
CA TYR A 720 3.47 8.12 14.82
C TYR A 720 3.64 8.12 13.29
N ILE A 721 4.06 7.00 12.70
CA ILE A 721 4.25 6.88 11.25
C ILE A 721 3.01 6.24 10.63
N ASN A 722 2.28 7.02 9.84
CA ASN A 722 1.05 6.59 9.17
C ASN A 722 1.19 6.53 7.64
N VAL A 723 2.39 6.75 7.09
CA VAL A 723 2.65 6.63 5.66
C VAL A 723 3.03 5.20 5.29
N VAL A 724 2.90 4.89 4.02
CA VAL A 724 3.41 3.65 3.44
C VAL A 724 4.82 3.91 2.96
N GLY A 725 5.76 3.07 3.37
CA GLY A 725 7.13 3.14 2.90
C GLY A 725 7.19 3.04 1.38
N LYS A 726 8.08 3.78 0.73
CA LYS A 726 8.43 3.48 -0.66
C LYS A 726 8.77 2.00 -0.72
N THR A 727 8.22 1.27 -1.70
CA THR A 727 8.44 -0.17 -1.78
C THR A 727 9.91 -0.40 -2.00
N ALA A 728 10.37 -1.14 -1.05
CA ALA A 728 11.59 -1.92 -1.07
C ALA A 728 12.80 -1.22 -1.70
N GLU A 729 13.68 -0.97 -0.84
CA GLU A 729 15.08 -1.05 -1.22
C GLU A 729 15.28 -2.41 -1.92
N ASP A 730 15.92 -2.41 -3.07
CA ASP A 730 16.42 -3.65 -3.64
C ASP A 730 17.41 -4.26 -2.65
N LEU A 731 17.26 -5.53 -2.39
CA LEU A 731 18.26 -6.28 -1.65
C LEU A 731 19.60 -6.15 -2.38
N GLN A 732 20.59 -5.60 -1.70
CA GLN A 732 21.93 -5.37 -2.25
C GLN A 732 22.85 -6.56 -1.95
N PRO A 733 23.87 -6.80 -2.77
CA PRO A 733 24.91 -7.75 -2.43
C PRO A 733 25.52 -7.48 -1.06
N GLY A 734 25.53 -8.49 -0.20
CA GLY A 734 25.99 -8.39 1.19
C GLY A 734 24.88 -8.15 2.20
N ASP A 735 23.62 -7.92 1.78
CA ASP A 735 22.50 -7.86 2.71
C ASP A 735 22.24 -9.23 3.34
N ILE A 736 21.95 -9.21 4.64
CA ILE A 736 21.64 -10.40 5.43
C ILE A 736 20.17 -10.39 5.81
N ILE A 737 19.46 -11.42 5.35
CA ILE A 737 18.05 -11.65 5.65
C ILE A 737 17.96 -12.73 6.73
N GLN A 738 17.32 -12.42 7.84
CA GLN A 738 16.98 -13.39 8.87
C GLN A 738 15.46 -13.52 8.95
N PRO A 739 14.85 -14.60 8.43
CA PRO A 739 13.42 -14.83 8.61
C PRO A 739 13.06 -14.95 10.09
N ILE A 740 11.84 -14.51 10.43
CA ILE A 740 11.30 -14.55 11.79
C ILE A 740 9.89 -15.12 11.76
N CYS A 741 9.45 -15.72 12.87
CA CYS A 741 8.11 -16.22 13.07
C CYS A 741 7.65 -16.01 14.51
N ASP A 742 6.34 -16.04 14.72
CA ASP A 742 5.73 -16.03 16.04
C ASP A 742 5.77 -17.43 16.67
N LEU A 743 6.03 -17.51 17.97
CA LEU A 743 5.99 -18.74 18.74
C LEU A 743 4.88 -18.65 19.80
N TYR A 744 4.12 -19.71 19.91
CA TYR A 744 3.02 -19.89 20.86
C TYR A 744 3.28 -21.05 21.79
N THR A 745 2.83 -20.93 23.02
CA THR A 745 2.83 -22.06 23.99
C THR A 745 1.88 -23.17 23.52
N TYR A 746 1.99 -24.35 24.12
CA TYR A 746 1.07 -25.46 23.82
C TYR A 746 -0.37 -25.21 24.28
N ASP A 747 -0.62 -24.20 25.08
CA ASP A 747 -1.93 -23.70 25.51
C ASP A 747 -2.38 -22.44 24.75
N GLY A 748 -1.66 -22.06 23.68
CA GLY A 748 -2.03 -21.02 22.72
C GLY A 748 -1.65 -19.60 23.07
N ALA A 749 -0.92 -19.38 24.17
CA ALA A 749 -0.48 -18.03 24.49
C ALA A 749 0.71 -17.62 23.60
N TYR A 750 0.66 -16.41 23.05
CA TYR A 750 1.81 -15.81 22.35
C TYR A 750 3.00 -15.68 23.31
N GLN A 751 4.17 -16.17 22.90
CA GLN A 751 5.40 -16.05 23.67
C GLN A 751 6.22 -14.83 23.23
N ASP A 752 6.65 -14.83 21.99
CA ASP A 752 7.43 -13.75 21.34
C ASP A 752 7.61 -14.12 19.85
N SER A 753 8.20 -13.20 19.07
CA SER A 753 8.73 -13.51 17.75
C SER A 753 10.17 -13.95 17.84
N TYR A 754 10.56 -14.93 17.04
CA TYR A 754 11.89 -15.57 17.08
C TYR A 754 12.50 -15.66 15.68
N LYS A 755 13.82 -15.75 15.64
CA LYS A 755 14.56 -16.07 14.42
C LYS A 755 14.19 -17.48 13.95
N MET A 756 13.91 -17.62 12.64
CA MET A 756 13.54 -18.88 12.01
C MET A 756 14.57 -19.25 10.95
N GLY A 757 15.12 -20.47 11.06
CA GLY A 757 16.12 -21.01 10.15
C GLY A 757 17.45 -20.24 10.19
N ASN A 758 18.23 -20.31 9.10
CA ASN A 758 19.52 -19.65 8.99
C ASN A 758 19.38 -18.26 8.35
N GLU A 759 20.37 -17.41 8.55
CA GLU A 759 20.55 -16.19 7.81
C GLU A 759 20.80 -16.50 6.33
N ILE A 760 20.26 -15.66 5.46
CA ILE A 760 20.39 -15.75 4.00
C ILE A 760 21.12 -14.48 3.56
N GLU A 761 22.33 -14.64 3.03
CA GLU A 761 23.12 -13.54 2.46
C GLU A 761 22.77 -13.40 0.97
N ILE A 762 22.59 -12.18 0.52
CA ILE A 762 22.38 -11.84 -0.89
C ILE A 762 23.75 -11.76 -1.56
N GLU A 763 24.01 -12.66 -2.52
CA GLU A 763 25.29 -12.68 -3.26
C GLU A 763 25.31 -11.63 -4.37
N ASN A 764 24.26 -11.55 -5.20
CA ASN A 764 24.18 -10.60 -6.32
C ASN A 764 22.83 -9.86 -6.38
N SER A 765 21.71 -10.55 -6.23
CA SER A 765 20.38 -9.93 -6.27
C SER A 765 19.31 -10.78 -5.58
N ALA A 766 18.17 -10.16 -5.26
CA ALA A 766 16.99 -10.87 -4.73
C ALA A 766 16.45 -11.96 -5.67
N LEU A 767 16.68 -11.86 -6.98
CA LEU A 767 16.23 -12.83 -7.97
C LEU A 767 16.94 -14.19 -7.88
N GLU A 768 18.01 -14.28 -7.12
CA GLU A 768 18.71 -15.55 -6.84
C GLU A 768 17.98 -16.38 -5.76
N LEU A 769 17.10 -15.77 -4.99
CA LEU A 769 16.31 -16.44 -3.98
C LEU A 769 15.30 -17.38 -4.64
N THR A 770 15.45 -18.67 -4.38
CA THR A 770 14.56 -19.67 -4.94
C THR A 770 13.35 -19.87 -4.04
N ILE A 771 12.16 -19.60 -4.56
CA ILE A 771 10.88 -19.84 -3.90
C ILE A 771 10.40 -21.25 -4.28
N SER A 772 10.02 -22.04 -3.30
CA SER A 772 9.48 -23.40 -3.50
C SER A 772 8.64 -23.81 -2.29
N ASP A 773 7.92 -24.92 -2.40
CA ASP A 773 7.32 -25.58 -1.26
C ASP A 773 8.19 -26.76 -0.85
N THR A 774 8.43 -26.95 0.43
CA THR A 774 9.29 -28.03 0.94
C THR A 774 8.60 -28.85 2.03
N ILE A 775 9.01 -30.10 2.14
CA ILE A 775 8.56 -30.98 3.22
C ILE A 775 9.18 -30.48 4.53
N LEU A 776 8.34 -30.25 5.53
CA LEU A 776 8.73 -29.65 6.82
C LEU A 776 9.60 -30.57 7.70
N GLY A 777 9.66 -31.88 7.40
CA GLY A 777 10.38 -32.86 8.17
C GLY A 777 9.51 -33.64 9.17
N GLU A 778 10.15 -34.35 10.10
CA GLU A 778 9.45 -35.08 11.16
C GLU A 778 8.95 -34.08 12.22
N GLY A 779 7.69 -34.19 12.60
CA GLY A 779 7.04 -33.35 13.60
C GLY A 779 5.54 -33.35 13.42
N ASN A 780 4.81 -32.90 14.44
CA ASN A 780 3.38 -32.69 14.36
C ASN A 780 3.12 -31.28 13.85
N SER A 781 2.09 -31.12 13.05
CA SER A 781 1.55 -29.82 12.67
C SER A 781 0.09 -29.72 13.07
N LEU A 782 -0.37 -28.49 13.21
CA LEU A 782 -1.78 -28.16 13.37
C LEU A 782 -2.19 -27.37 12.14
N VAL A 783 -3.32 -27.70 11.55
CA VAL A 783 -3.85 -27.00 10.38
C VAL A 783 -5.27 -26.50 10.65
N THR A 784 -5.55 -25.30 10.22
CA THR A 784 -6.86 -24.68 10.24
C THR A 784 -7.03 -23.78 9.03
N TYR A 785 -8.25 -23.47 8.65
CA TYR A 785 -8.53 -22.56 7.53
C TYR A 785 -9.26 -21.34 8.01
N ARG A 786 -8.88 -20.20 7.46
CA ARG A 786 -9.58 -18.94 7.60
C ARG A 786 -10.43 -18.67 6.36
N PHE A 787 -11.70 -18.49 6.57
CA PHE A 787 -12.64 -18.01 5.56
C PHE A 787 -12.93 -16.54 5.87
N THR A 788 -12.76 -15.66 4.91
CA THR A 788 -13.19 -14.27 5.02
C THR A 788 -14.46 -14.10 4.21
N ASP A 789 -15.50 -13.58 4.81
CA ASP A 789 -16.79 -13.40 4.14
C ASP A 789 -16.88 -12.01 3.46
N MET A 790 -17.95 -11.77 2.72
CA MET A 790 -18.21 -10.53 1.99
C MET A 790 -18.33 -9.29 2.88
N TYR A 791 -18.44 -9.43 4.19
CA TYR A 791 -18.42 -8.36 5.16
C TYR A 791 -17.02 -8.14 5.75
N GLY A 792 -16.04 -8.98 5.38
CA GLY A 792 -14.70 -8.98 5.92
C GLY A 792 -14.59 -9.63 7.32
N ALA A 793 -15.59 -10.40 7.75
CA ALA A 793 -15.52 -11.20 8.96
C ALA A 793 -14.72 -12.47 8.72
N ASN A 794 -13.89 -12.85 9.70
CA ASN A 794 -13.07 -14.06 9.63
C ASN A 794 -13.75 -15.21 10.39
N HIS A 795 -13.82 -16.37 9.73
CA HIS A 795 -14.39 -17.59 10.27
C HIS A 795 -13.34 -18.69 10.16
N TRP A 796 -13.06 -19.37 11.27
CA TRP A 796 -12.03 -20.39 11.34
C TRP A 796 -12.63 -21.79 11.46
N THR A 797 -12.02 -22.77 10.81
CA THR A 797 -12.36 -24.18 11.00
C THR A 797 -11.83 -24.68 12.34
N GLU A 798 -12.37 -25.81 12.82
CA GLU A 798 -11.69 -26.57 13.86
C GLU A 798 -10.28 -26.94 13.41
N THR A 799 -9.35 -26.94 14.37
CA THR A 799 -7.95 -27.28 14.11
C THR A 799 -7.77 -28.79 14.02
N LEU A 800 -7.09 -29.24 12.98
CA LEU A 800 -6.73 -30.63 12.78
C LEU A 800 -5.27 -30.86 13.13
N LYS A 801 -4.99 -31.93 13.89
CA LYS A 801 -3.64 -32.38 14.18
C LYS A 801 -3.17 -33.33 13.08
N ARG A 802 -2.01 -33.05 12.52
CA ARG A 802 -1.40 -33.81 11.43
C ARG A 802 -0.05 -34.41 11.81
#